data_46bfee5328712faf07421d07b4f22247
#
_entry.id   46bfee5328712faf07421d07b4f22247
#
_cell.length_a   1.000
_cell.length_b   1.000
_cell.length_c   1.000
_cell.angle_alpha   90.00
_cell.angle_beta   90.00
_cell.angle_gamma   90.00
#
_symmetry.space_group_name_H-M   'P 1'
#
loop_
_entity.id
_entity.type
_entity.pdbx_description
1 polymer ?
#
loop_
_entity_poly.entity_id
_entity_poly.type
_entity_poly.pdbx_seq_one_letter_code
_entity_poly.pdbx_strand_id
1 'polypeptide(L)'
;MKNQGKRPTVPTGIILMGKLLEPLGHQASLGLTLAYFHHFIDIHGGRDAFESLATIDVCARFVVPCTSVSRLSLVDQVERDGDSDYVKPAEWLISHAWSYKFLDVVDAMDNFCDEQGLSHDTSFWFCMFANNQHTIGSPSEMVERWLAAFRTALTDTGKIVMVLVPWRDPEALKRTWCVYEVYLSVVLNARFEVAMTKAQKRVFLGELQHRSSEVLQMMSQVSSKHSITTIASDRDHIFGLIEAQVGFDELDRMVFNTLQTWVFHAFDSQRSIAMQPRERFDWLRSKASALITLGSLTQAEVLLDKAVDIFRRDLPPATPEGWEAMVDLGQMRALKRYPSDTWVPLFVEGLPKLQQLLGPHHPTTLDSTKNIGRWYCRNHMYDRGMPLLRTCLSIEQQKMGDDAEAMVLETKYCLGEALYVQDQVVEAQALFAQVYEGMCRLFGPAHPLSKGAQSNFATCATAQGQYAAAEATYLDCFYEMTRMHGVAHRQTVSTQLNLGRTQRLRGNFDLAKANLSLCVDNYRDADVPEINYLCQYELGLVAYCTAKYDDAMSILQDSYATFALHFGPTAPKCCGVLLVWFLVQSEQLGDRAFSTVDSVDEFLSKFQAANAMTTNLWSNWKCLACFGVIRGNMAMCMDCPRLSCRLCQSCATQPKPSFEQCAHSDSSWKTFNPPVQYLFEQKLALLAQADDWDEYAIAANAYRAYCRECQIDTPYLLVEVKPKLRGNDTAGSSAVGGAVAVLVAVLVAGLTKYRFRTFVA
;
A
#
# COMPACT_ATOMS: atom_id res chain seq x y z
N MET A 1 0.39 3.22 30.26
CA MET A 1 -0.91 2.55 30.18
C MET A 1 -0.79 1.50 29.09
N LYS A 2 -1.02 0.24 29.42
CA LYS A 2 -0.77 -0.94 28.56
C LYS A 2 -1.75 -0.96 27.39
N ASN A 3 -1.29 -0.76 26.17
CA ASN A 3 -2.05 -1.02 24.97
C ASN A 3 -1.86 -2.49 24.57
N GLN A 4 -2.82 -3.32 24.95
CA GLN A 4 -2.91 -4.70 24.46
C GLN A 4 -3.41 -4.63 23.01
N GLY A 5 -2.57 -4.98 22.06
CA GLY A 5 -2.94 -5.16 20.66
C GLY A 5 -4.08 -6.18 20.54
N LYS A 6 -5.19 -5.76 19.94
CA LYS A 6 -6.28 -6.67 19.57
C LYS A 6 -5.79 -7.65 18.52
N ARG A 7 -5.84 -8.94 18.83
CA ARG A 7 -5.59 -10.04 17.89
C ARG A 7 -6.60 -9.99 16.73
N PRO A 8 -6.23 -10.42 15.53
CA PRO A 8 -7.19 -10.53 14.42
C PRO A 8 -8.31 -11.49 14.79
N THR A 9 -9.54 -11.08 14.58
CA THR A 9 -10.74 -11.91 14.81
C THR A 9 -10.86 -12.92 13.67
N VAL A 10 -10.76 -14.20 14.02
CA VAL A 10 -11.06 -15.33 13.14
C VAL A 10 -12.55 -15.28 12.76
N PRO A 11 -12.94 -15.51 11.49
CA PRO A 11 -14.33 -15.51 11.07
C PRO A 11 -15.16 -16.51 11.88
N THR A 12 -16.34 -16.11 12.31
CA THR A 12 -17.22 -16.83 13.26
C THR A 12 -17.69 -18.22 12.77
N GLY A 13 -17.44 -18.58 11.52
CA GLY A 13 -17.79 -19.89 10.95
C GLY A 13 -16.87 -21.04 11.37
N ILE A 14 -15.67 -20.74 11.91
CA ILE A 14 -14.65 -21.75 12.27
C ILE A 14 -14.83 -22.28 13.71
N ILE A 15 -15.63 -21.59 14.54
CA ILE A 15 -15.79 -21.92 15.97
C ILE A 15 -16.70 -23.14 16.21
N LEU A 16 -17.47 -23.59 15.21
CA LEU A 16 -18.48 -24.65 15.42
C LEU A 16 -17.95 -26.08 15.30
N MET A 17 -16.72 -26.33 14.85
CA MET A 17 -16.13 -27.69 14.83
C MET A 17 -15.15 -27.99 15.97
N GLY A 18 -14.85 -27.02 16.83
CA GLY A 18 -13.95 -27.21 17.99
C GLY A 18 -14.58 -27.83 19.24
N LYS A 19 -15.86 -28.19 19.22
CA LYS A 19 -16.61 -28.68 20.41
C LYS A 19 -17.14 -30.11 20.33
N LEU A 20 -16.62 -30.92 19.44
CA LEU A 20 -17.00 -32.35 19.40
C LEU A 20 -15.72 -33.18 19.39
N LEU A 21 -15.19 -33.46 20.57
CA LEU A 21 -14.48 -34.66 21.01
C LEU A 21 -13.75 -34.31 22.32
N GLU A 22 -14.41 -34.59 23.47
CA GLU A 22 -13.66 -34.76 24.71
C GLU A 22 -12.86 -36.07 24.59
N PRO A 23 -11.54 -36.07 24.88
CA PRO A 23 -10.71 -37.25 24.73
C PRO A 23 -10.93 -38.23 25.90
N LEU A 24 -11.53 -39.36 25.63
CA LEU A 24 -11.33 -40.55 26.41
C LEU A 24 -9.88 -41.01 26.22
N GLY A 25 -8.98 -40.73 27.17
CA GLY A 25 -7.66 -41.34 27.29
C GLY A 25 -6.75 -41.11 26.04
N HIS A 26 -6.56 -39.87 25.60
CA HIS A 26 -5.68 -39.59 24.46
C HIS A 26 -4.20 -39.80 24.85
N GLN A 27 -3.53 -40.80 24.22
CA GLN A 27 -2.09 -40.99 24.34
C GLN A 27 -1.40 -39.95 23.42
N ALA A 28 -0.45 -39.18 23.96
CA ALA A 28 0.27 -38.19 23.20
C ALA A 28 0.96 -38.80 21.98
N SER A 29 0.98 -38.06 20.85
CA SER A 29 1.67 -38.50 19.63
C SER A 29 3.16 -38.71 19.91
N LEU A 30 3.67 -39.92 19.60
CA LEU A 30 5.07 -40.27 19.81
C LEU A 30 5.96 -39.76 18.66
N GLY A 31 7.20 -39.42 18.99
CA GLY A 31 8.24 -39.04 18.06
C GLY A 31 9.58 -39.70 18.39
N LEU A 32 10.53 -39.58 17.49
CA LEU A 32 11.91 -40.01 17.70
C LEU A 32 12.81 -38.82 18.00
N THR A 33 13.77 -39.02 18.91
CA THR A 33 14.75 -38.00 19.26
C THR A 33 15.71 -37.74 18.07
N LEU A 34 16.29 -36.53 17.98
CA LEU A 34 17.29 -36.23 16.95
C LEU A 34 18.48 -37.16 17.06
N ALA A 35 18.82 -37.62 18.25
CA ALA A 35 19.84 -38.65 18.45
C ALA A 35 19.52 -39.94 17.70
N TYR A 36 18.24 -40.34 17.60
CA TYR A 36 17.86 -41.50 16.80
C TYR A 36 18.07 -41.29 15.30
N PHE A 37 17.88 -40.08 14.77
CA PHE A 37 18.17 -39.83 13.34
C PHE A 37 19.63 -40.11 13.00
N HIS A 38 20.54 -39.73 13.89
CA HIS A 38 21.96 -40.05 13.73
C HIS A 38 22.22 -41.54 13.89
N HIS A 39 21.67 -42.18 14.94
CA HIS A 39 21.76 -43.61 15.13
C HIS A 39 21.21 -44.41 13.93
N PHE A 40 20.08 -43.97 13.36
CA PHE A 40 19.49 -44.57 12.15
C PHE A 40 20.46 -44.52 10.95
N ILE A 41 21.14 -43.40 10.75
CA ILE A 41 22.19 -43.28 9.71
C ILE A 41 23.34 -44.23 9.98
N ASP A 42 23.82 -44.29 11.23
CA ASP A 42 24.98 -45.09 11.60
C ASP A 42 24.74 -46.59 11.41
N ILE A 43 23.61 -47.13 11.85
CA ILE A 43 23.28 -48.56 11.72
C ILE A 43 23.00 -48.99 10.27
N HIS A 44 22.76 -48.04 9.36
CA HIS A 44 22.49 -48.31 7.94
C HIS A 44 23.68 -47.97 7.03
N GLY A 45 24.91 -47.87 7.58
CA GLY A 45 26.14 -47.72 6.81
C GLY A 45 26.76 -46.34 6.81
N GLY A 46 26.30 -45.47 7.72
CA GLY A 46 26.83 -44.11 7.88
C GLY A 46 26.36 -43.14 6.79
N ARG A 47 26.84 -41.93 6.88
CA ARG A 47 26.39 -40.82 5.98
C ARG A 47 26.65 -41.15 4.50
N ASP A 48 27.69 -41.86 4.16
CA ASP A 48 28.02 -42.20 2.78
C ASP A 48 26.92 -43.05 2.11
N ALA A 49 26.24 -43.93 2.87
CA ALA A 49 25.12 -44.72 2.36
C ALA A 49 23.88 -43.87 2.01
N PHE A 50 23.80 -42.62 2.52
CA PHE A 50 22.68 -41.70 2.36
C PHE A 50 22.99 -40.49 1.46
N GLU A 51 24.25 -40.32 0.97
CA GLU A 51 24.73 -39.08 0.33
C GLU A 51 23.84 -38.56 -0.82
N SER A 52 23.24 -39.44 -1.60
CA SER A 52 22.40 -39.09 -2.75
C SER A 52 20.92 -39.43 -2.56
N LEU A 53 20.53 -39.96 -1.41
CA LEU A 53 19.16 -40.46 -1.19
C LEU A 53 18.22 -39.34 -0.79
N ALA A 54 17.10 -39.21 -1.51
CA ALA A 54 15.97 -38.42 -1.06
C ALA A 54 15.24 -39.10 0.10
N THR A 55 14.42 -38.33 0.84
CA THR A 55 13.63 -38.90 1.97
C THR A 55 12.75 -40.06 1.52
N ILE A 56 12.17 -39.97 0.30
CA ILE A 56 11.36 -41.06 -0.26
C ILE A 56 12.21 -42.33 -0.51
N ASP A 57 13.45 -42.20 -0.96
CA ASP A 57 14.35 -43.33 -1.20
C ASP A 57 14.75 -43.97 0.11
N VAL A 58 15.05 -43.18 1.15
CA VAL A 58 15.35 -43.66 2.51
C VAL A 58 14.17 -44.43 3.08
N CYS A 59 12.95 -43.92 2.93
CA CYS A 59 11.75 -44.65 3.35
C CYS A 59 11.64 -46.02 2.69
N ALA A 60 11.76 -46.08 1.37
CA ALA A 60 11.63 -47.32 0.60
C ALA A 60 12.77 -48.29 0.87
N ARG A 61 14.02 -47.80 1.07
CA ARG A 61 15.21 -48.61 1.17
C ARG A 61 15.51 -49.12 2.59
N PHE A 62 15.14 -48.35 3.60
CA PHE A 62 15.48 -48.67 5.00
C PHE A 62 14.25 -48.79 5.91
N VAL A 63 13.32 -47.83 5.91
CA VAL A 63 12.18 -47.82 6.83
C VAL A 63 11.23 -48.99 6.53
N VAL A 64 10.76 -49.12 5.29
CA VAL A 64 9.84 -50.17 4.88
C VAL A 64 10.39 -51.58 5.10
N PRO A 65 11.67 -51.91 4.73
CA PRO A 65 12.27 -53.21 5.04
C PRO A 65 12.41 -53.46 6.53
N CYS A 66 12.85 -52.49 7.34
CA CYS A 66 13.01 -52.64 8.79
C CYS A 66 11.72 -53.00 9.49
N THR A 67 10.58 -52.43 9.03
CA THR A 67 9.25 -52.61 9.65
C THR A 67 8.41 -53.67 8.91
N SER A 68 8.97 -54.39 7.93
CA SER A 68 8.21 -55.31 7.06
C SER A 68 7.56 -56.50 7.82
N VAL A 69 8.24 -57.01 8.85
CA VAL A 69 7.76 -58.12 9.64
C VAL A 69 6.69 -57.70 10.63
N SER A 70 6.90 -56.60 11.32
CA SER A 70 5.94 -56.06 12.34
C SER A 70 4.73 -55.37 11.72
N ARG A 71 4.93 -54.77 10.53
CA ARG A 71 3.97 -53.90 9.86
C ARG A 71 3.53 -52.72 10.75
N LEU A 72 4.39 -52.25 11.64
CA LEU A 72 4.24 -51.08 12.50
C LEU A 72 4.84 -49.82 11.82
N SER A 73 4.61 -48.64 12.40
CA SER A 73 5.44 -47.47 12.11
C SER A 73 6.85 -47.71 12.65
N LEU A 74 7.84 -46.91 12.20
CA LEU A 74 9.21 -47.03 12.73
C LEU A 74 9.27 -46.62 14.21
N VAL A 75 8.49 -45.60 14.62
CA VAL A 75 8.39 -45.20 16.03
C VAL A 75 7.86 -46.33 16.91
N ASP A 76 6.76 -46.96 16.51
CA ASP A 76 6.18 -48.10 17.25
C ASP A 76 7.10 -49.32 17.26
N GLN A 77 7.89 -49.54 16.18
CA GLN A 77 8.86 -50.60 16.09
C GLN A 77 10.00 -50.39 17.08
N VAL A 78 10.57 -49.16 17.14
CA VAL A 78 11.67 -48.80 18.06
C VAL A 78 11.22 -48.90 19.51
N GLU A 79 10.01 -48.42 19.82
CA GLU A 79 9.40 -48.58 21.16
C GLU A 79 9.27 -50.07 21.55
N ARG A 80 8.76 -50.89 20.65
CA ARG A 80 8.58 -52.34 20.89
C ARG A 80 9.91 -53.09 21.08
N ASP A 81 10.97 -52.69 20.32
CA ASP A 81 12.24 -53.37 20.35
C ASP A 81 13.09 -53.02 21.59
N GLY A 82 12.58 -52.11 22.45
CA GLY A 82 13.16 -51.81 23.75
C GLY A 82 14.11 -50.61 23.75
N ASP A 83 14.28 -49.92 22.62
CA ASP A 83 15.11 -48.72 22.49
C ASP A 83 14.31 -47.46 22.94
N SER A 84 13.63 -47.59 24.11
CA SER A 84 12.72 -46.59 24.62
C SER A 84 13.31 -45.24 24.92
N ASP A 85 14.65 -45.14 25.04
CA ASP A 85 15.37 -43.88 25.25
C ASP A 85 15.21 -42.92 24.08
N TYR A 86 14.98 -43.44 22.88
CA TYR A 86 14.79 -42.64 21.65
C TYR A 86 13.34 -42.26 21.36
N VAL A 87 12.35 -42.93 22.03
CA VAL A 87 10.93 -42.70 21.80
C VAL A 87 10.38 -41.85 22.92
N LYS A 88 9.83 -40.70 22.58
CA LYS A 88 9.26 -39.73 23.54
C LYS A 88 7.98 -39.12 22.98
N PRO A 89 7.10 -38.53 23.82
CA PRO A 89 6.08 -37.64 23.31
C PRO A 89 6.69 -36.57 22.41
N ALA A 90 6.17 -36.40 21.20
CA ALA A 90 6.70 -35.48 20.23
C ALA A 90 6.62 -34.05 20.74
N GLU A 91 7.74 -33.32 20.67
CA GLU A 91 7.82 -31.91 21.03
C GLU A 91 7.66 -30.97 19.83
N TRP A 92 8.06 -31.42 18.66
CA TRP A 92 7.96 -30.69 17.40
C TRP A 92 7.50 -31.61 16.29
N LEU A 93 6.81 -31.00 15.30
CA LEU A 93 6.45 -31.67 14.06
C LEU A 93 7.36 -31.16 12.93
N ILE A 94 7.90 -32.07 12.10
CA ILE A 94 8.74 -31.72 10.94
C ILE A 94 7.87 -31.72 9.67
N SER A 95 7.79 -30.55 9.01
CA SER A 95 7.25 -30.39 7.65
C SER A 95 8.40 -30.33 6.65
N HIS A 96 8.38 -31.16 5.60
CA HIS A 96 9.44 -31.22 4.60
C HIS A 96 8.94 -31.78 3.27
N ALA A 97 9.69 -31.54 2.19
CA ALA A 97 9.44 -32.20 0.92
C ALA A 97 10.14 -33.58 0.86
N TRP A 98 9.41 -34.62 0.47
CA TRP A 98 9.96 -35.99 0.35
C TRP A 98 11.04 -36.11 -0.74
N SER A 99 11.15 -35.13 -1.63
CA SER A 99 12.24 -35.00 -2.63
C SER A 99 13.54 -34.44 -2.05
N TYR A 100 13.54 -33.90 -0.82
CA TYR A 100 14.75 -33.41 -0.18
C TYR A 100 15.71 -34.56 0.12
N LYS A 101 17.02 -34.32 -0.04
CA LYS A 101 18.02 -35.23 0.47
C LYS A 101 17.84 -35.41 1.97
N PHE A 102 17.80 -36.66 2.41
CA PHE A 102 17.58 -36.98 3.83
C PHE A 102 18.64 -36.34 4.74
N LEU A 103 19.93 -36.36 4.31
CA LEU A 103 20.99 -35.71 5.07
C LEU A 103 20.83 -34.20 5.18
N ASP A 104 20.29 -33.54 4.16
CA ASP A 104 19.98 -32.08 4.25
C ASP A 104 18.87 -31.81 5.27
N VAL A 105 17.88 -32.70 5.39
CA VAL A 105 16.85 -32.60 6.42
C VAL A 105 17.47 -32.76 7.81
N VAL A 106 18.31 -33.77 8.03
CA VAL A 106 18.97 -34.01 9.33
C VAL A 106 19.89 -32.84 9.67
N ASP A 107 20.74 -32.39 8.74
CA ASP A 107 21.64 -31.25 8.95
C ASP A 107 20.89 -29.94 9.22
N ALA A 108 19.68 -29.76 8.65
CA ALA A 108 18.81 -28.62 8.94
C ALA A 108 18.23 -28.72 10.35
N MET A 109 17.87 -29.92 10.80
CA MET A 109 17.35 -30.15 12.16
C MET A 109 18.46 -30.00 13.21
N ASP A 110 19.69 -30.46 12.96
CA ASP A 110 20.84 -30.18 13.81
C ASP A 110 21.05 -28.69 14.01
N ASN A 111 21.10 -27.96 12.89
CA ASN A 111 21.25 -26.50 12.97
C ASN A 111 20.07 -25.81 13.70
N PHE A 112 18.84 -26.29 13.51
CA PHE A 112 17.66 -25.78 14.21
C PHE A 112 17.76 -26.01 15.72
N CYS A 113 18.18 -27.21 16.15
CA CYS A 113 18.39 -27.51 17.57
C CYS A 113 19.46 -26.60 18.18
N ASP A 114 20.59 -26.45 17.49
CA ASP A 114 21.67 -25.54 17.91
C ASP A 114 21.14 -24.09 18.10
N GLU A 115 20.38 -23.56 17.12
CA GLU A 115 19.83 -22.21 17.17
C GLU A 115 18.78 -22.00 18.28
N GLN A 116 17.96 -23.00 18.55
CA GLN A 116 16.93 -22.96 19.58
C GLN A 116 17.44 -23.35 20.98
N GLY A 117 18.69 -23.77 21.10
CA GLY A 117 19.28 -24.29 22.35
C GLY A 117 18.63 -25.59 22.81
N LEU A 118 18.19 -26.42 21.87
CA LEU A 118 17.58 -27.71 22.11
C LEU A 118 18.67 -28.81 22.14
N SER A 119 18.45 -29.86 22.91
CA SER A 119 19.36 -31.03 22.93
C SER A 119 18.99 -32.03 21.82
N HIS A 120 19.89 -32.93 21.49
CA HIS A 120 19.63 -34.07 20.60
C HIS A 120 18.58 -35.05 21.17
N ASP A 121 18.24 -34.92 22.45
CA ASP A 121 17.12 -35.61 23.10
C ASP A 121 15.73 -35.07 22.77
N THR A 122 15.65 -33.91 22.10
CA THR A 122 14.39 -33.36 21.62
C THR A 122 13.74 -34.30 20.61
N SER A 123 12.46 -34.60 20.79
CA SER A 123 11.72 -35.57 20.00
C SER A 123 10.91 -34.86 18.89
N PHE A 124 10.89 -35.52 17.74
CA PHE A 124 10.24 -35.00 16.53
C PHE A 124 9.25 -36.01 15.97
N TRP A 125 8.02 -35.55 15.71
CA TRP A 125 7.09 -36.24 14.85
C TRP A 125 7.52 -36.02 13.39
N PHE A 126 8.02 -37.08 12.76
CA PHE A 126 8.48 -37.04 11.38
C PHE A 126 7.66 -38.05 10.57
N CYS A 127 6.90 -37.58 9.58
CA CYS A 127 5.87 -38.38 8.90
C CYS A 127 6.43 -39.71 8.34
N MET A 128 7.68 -39.75 7.89
CA MET A 128 8.32 -40.96 7.40
C MET A 128 8.49 -42.02 8.51
N PHE A 129 8.74 -41.62 9.75
CA PHE A 129 8.96 -42.50 10.89
C PHE A 129 7.69 -42.80 11.69
N ALA A 130 6.83 -41.78 11.82
CA ALA A 130 5.63 -41.85 12.68
C ALA A 130 4.42 -42.48 11.97
N ASN A 131 4.30 -42.30 10.65
CA ASN A 131 3.23 -42.95 9.91
C ASN A 131 3.56 -44.39 9.56
N ASN A 132 2.58 -45.29 9.66
CA ASN A 132 2.73 -46.66 9.23
C ASN A 132 2.76 -46.76 7.71
N GLN A 133 3.93 -47.15 7.16
CA GLN A 133 4.18 -47.20 5.72
C GLN A 133 3.62 -48.47 5.04
N HIS A 134 3.05 -49.40 5.79
CA HIS A 134 2.46 -50.65 5.32
C HIS A 134 0.95 -50.61 5.24
N THR A 135 0.33 -49.49 5.53
CA THR A 135 -1.12 -49.35 5.53
C THR A 135 -1.69 -49.48 4.12
N ILE A 136 -2.66 -50.35 3.94
CA ILE A 136 -3.37 -50.59 2.69
C ILE A 136 -4.77 -49.94 2.81
N GLY A 137 -5.18 -49.21 1.80
CA GLY A 137 -6.50 -48.58 1.71
C GLY A 137 -6.69 -47.91 0.37
N SER A 138 -7.89 -47.37 0.12
CA SER A 138 -8.11 -46.52 -1.04
C SER A 138 -7.25 -45.22 -0.89
N PRO A 139 -6.88 -44.58 -1.97
CA PRO A 139 -6.11 -43.32 -1.92
C PRO A 139 -6.77 -42.28 -1.01
N SER A 140 -8.09 -42.11 -1.08
CA SER A 140 -8.83 -41.15 -0.25
C SER A 140 -8.77 -41.47 1.23
N GLU A 141 -8.93 -42.76 1.62
CA GLU A 141 -8.83 -43.18 3.02
C GLU A 141 -7.42 -42.98 3.59
N MET A 142 -6.40 -43.14 2.76
CA MET A 142 -5.02 -42.90 3.17
C MET A 142 -4.74 -41.42 3.40
N VAL A 143 -5.21 -40.53 2.52
CA VAL A 143 -5.11 -39.06 2.69
C VAL A 143 -5.79 -38.62 3.97
N GLU A 144 -7.02 -39.05 4.23
CA GLU A 144 -7.75 -38.72 5.47
C GLU A 144 -7.02 -39.20 6.74
N ARG A 145 -6.47 -40.41 6.73
CA ARG A 145 -5.66 -40.90 7.86
C ARG A 145 -4.42 -40.08 8.12
N TRP A 146 -3.69 -39.73 7.06
CA TRP A 146 -2.47 -38.89 7.18
C TRP A 146 -2.78 -37.48 7.66
N LEU A 147 -3.88 -36.89 7.16
CA LEU A 147 -4.36 -35.57 7.63
C LEU A 147 -4.80 -35.64 9.10
N ALA A 148 -5.48 -36.71 9.51
CA ALA A 148 -5.89 -36.91 10.90
C ALA A 148 -4.66 -37.10 11.82
N ALA A 149 -3.69 -37.94 11.41
CA ALA A 149 -2.47 -38.17 12.18
C ALA A 149 -1.65 -36.85 12.30
N PHE A 150 -1.50 -36.12 11.22
CA PHE A 150 -0.82 -34.83 11.23
C PHE A 150 -1.52 -33.80 12.14
N ARG A 151 -2.84 -33.66 12.00
CA ARG A 151 -3.65 -32.74 12.83
C ARG A 151 -3.52 -33.11 14.33
N THR A 152 -3.60 -34.37 14.66
CA THR A 152 -3.43 -34.88 16.03
C THR A 152 -2.05 -34.52 16.55
N ALA A 153 -0.99 -34.88 15.82
CA ALA A 153 0.37 -34.59 16.21
C ALA A 153 0.64 -33.09 16.36
N LEU A 154 0.10 -32.26 15.47
CA LEU A 154 0.23 -30.82 15.57
C LEU A 154 -0.54 -30.23 16.75
N THR A 155 -1.70 -30.80 17.09
CA THR A 155 -2.47 -30.41 18.28
C THR A 155 -1.71 -30.78 19.57
N ASP A 156 -1.09 -31.96 19.62
CA ASP A 156 -0.33 -32.42 20.76
C ASP A 156 0.96 -31.62 20.98
N THR A 157 1.71 -31.38 19.91
CA THR A 157 3.00 -30.66 19.97
C THR A 157 2.83 -29.15 20.11
N GLY A 158 1.79 -28.57 19.49
CA GLY A 158 1.61 -27.13 19.37
C GLY A 158 2.76 -26.42 18.64
N LYS A 159 3.66 -27.17 17.97
CA LYS A 159 4.88 -26.63 17.34
C LYS A 159 5.20 -27.37 16.04
N ILE A 160 5.52 -26.61 15.01
CA ILE A 160 5.94 -27.15 13.71
C ILE A 160 7.21 -26.45 13.24
N VAL A 161 8.12 -27.22 12.65
CA VAL A 161 9.33 -26.72 11.97
C VAL A 161 9.30 -27.18 10.52
N MET A 162 9.36 -26.21 9.59
CA MET A 162 9.43 -26.48 8.16
C MET A 162 10.85 -26.42 7.66
N VAL A 163 11.28 -27.48 6.96
CA VAL A 163 12.60 -27.49 6.30
C VAL A 163 12.52 -26.77 4.96
N LEU A 164 13.33 -25.71 4.78
CA LEU A 164 13.44 -24.97 3.52
C LEU A 164 14.85 -25.15 2.91
N VAL A 165 14.96 -26.00 1.90
CA VAL A 165 16.19 -26.33 1.16
C VAL A 165 15.89 -26.57 -0.32
N PRO A 166 16.50 -25.83 -1.28
CA PRO A 166 17.23 -24.57 -1.09
C PRO A 166 16.26 -23.45 -0.70
N TRP A 167 16.70 -22.48 0.09
CA TRP A 167 15.82 -21.46 0.63
C TRP A 167 15.24 -20.51 -0.44
N ARG A 168 15.95 -20.28 -1.57
CA ARG A 168 15.47 -19.38 -2.65
C ARG A 168 14.32 -19.95 -3.48
N ASP A 169 14.25 -21.26 -3.58
CA ASP A 169 13.22 -21.97 -4.35
C ASP A 169 12.85 -23.28 -3.65
N PRO A 170 12.27 -23.18 -2.44
CA PRO A 170 12.04 -24.35 -1.60
C PRO A 170 10.91 -25.22 -2.16
N GLU A 171 11.22 -26.48 -2.44
CA GLU A 171 10.24 -27.46 -2.90
C GLU A 171 9.07 -27.63 -1.93
N ALA A 172 9.28 -27.44 -0.61
CA ALA A 172 8.22 -27.51 0.39
C ALA A 172 7.08 -26.53 0.09
N LEU A 173 7.38 -25.30 -0.37
CA LEU A 173 6.35 -24.30 -0.68
C LEU A 173 5.63 -24.54 -2.03
N LYS A 174 6.11 -25.49 -2.83
CA LYS A 174 5.46 -25.94 -4.08
C LYS A 174 4.59 -27.18 -3.86
N ARG A 175 4.68 -27.82 -2.70
CA ARG A 175 3.95 -29.05 -2.39
C ARG A 175 2.66 -28.77 -1.65
N THR A 176 1.57 -29.33 -2.17
CA THR A 176 0.21 -29.16 -1.62
C THR A 176 0.13 -29.55 -0.15
N TRP A 177 0.78 -30.66 0.24
CA TRP A 177 0.84 -31.13 1.64
C TRP A 177 1.48 -30.08 2.54
N CYS A 178 2.69 -29.62 2.22
CA CYS A 178 3.42 -28.68 3.06
C CYS A 178 2.72 -27.32 3.18
N VAL A 179 2.11 -26.83 2.09
CA VAL A 179 1.32 -25.59 2.11
C VAL A 179 0.08 -25.75 3.01
N TYR A 180 -0.59 -26.89 2.95
CA TYR A 180 -1.73 -27.19 3.83
C TYR A 180 -1.30 -27.39 5.30
N GLU A 181 -0.12 -27.91 5.56
CA GLU A 181 0.49 -28.01 6.90
C GLU A 181 0.72 -26.63 7.53
N VAL A 182 1.18 -25.65 6.76
CA VAL A 182 1.28 -24.24 7.22
C VAL A 182 -0.11 -23.70 7.57
N TYR A 183 -1.13 -23.94 6.74
CA TYR A 183 -2.50 -23.54 7.03
C TYR A 183 -2.99 -24.14 8.37
N LEU A 184 -2.81 -25.44 8.58
CA LEU A 184 -3.20 -26.09 9.82
C LEU A 184 -2.44 -25.50 11.02
N SER A 185 -1.18 -25.11 10.88
CA SER A 185 -0.43 -24.47 11.95
C SER A 185 -1.06 -23.15 12.40
N VAL A 186 -1.58 -22.38 11.45
CA VAL A 186 -2.28 -21.11 11.75
C VAL A 186 -3.62 -21.38 12.43
N VAL A 187 -4.42 -22.32 11.88
CA VAL A 187 -5.75 -22.67 12.42
C VAL A 187 -5.66 -23.21 13.85
N LEU A 188 -4.65 -24.04 14.12
CA LEU A 188 -4.40 -24.63 15.44
C LEU A 188 -3.58 -23.73 16.37
N ASN A 189 -3.21 -22.52 15.92
CA ASN A 189 -2.38 -21.57 16.67
C ASN A 189 -1.06 -22.19 17.15
N ALA A 190 -0.45 -23.04 16.32
CA ALA A 190 0.84 -23.67 16.59
C ALA A 190 2.00 -22.71 16.34
N ARG A 191 3.10 -22.88 17.08
CA ARG A 191 4.33 -22.15 16.83
C ARG A 191 4.97 -22.66 15.54
N PHE A 192 5.17 -21.77 14.58
CA PHE A 192 5.80 -22.06 13.29
C PHE A 192 7.24 -21.57 13.29
N GLU A 193 8.18 -22.46 12.89
CA GLU A 193 9.60 -22.16 12.71
C GLU A 193 10.12 -22.73 11.38
N VAL A 194 11.28 -22.28 10.95
CA VAL A 194 11.94 -22.78 9.74
C VAL A 194 13.32 -23.30 10.07
N ALA A 195 13.62 -24.50 9.57
CA ALA A 195 14.95 -25.11 9.63
C ALA A 195 15.66 -25.02 8.27
N MET A 196 16.95 -24.73 8.32
CA MET A 196 17.87 -24.71 7.15
C MET A 196 19.20 -25.32 7.56
N THR A 197 19.92 -25.89 6.60
CA THR A 197 21.34 -26.25 6.85
C THR A 197 22.17 -25.00 7.18
N LYS A 198 23.27 -25.14 7.91
CA LYS A 198 24.17 -24.02 8.26
C LYS A 198 24.60 -23.20 7.04
N ALA A 199 24.83 -23.87 5.90
CA ALA A 199 25.22 -23.22 4.66
C ALA A 199 24.09 -22.39 4.08
N GLN A 200 22.87 -22.95 3.98
CA GLN A 200 21.68 -22.25 3.46
C GLN A 200 21.29 -21.08 4.38
N LYS A 201 21.34 -21.27 5.69
CA LYS A 201 21.04 -20.21 6.68
C LYS A 201 21.98 -19.01 6.54
N ARG A 202 23.27 -19.26 6.33
CA ARG A 202 24.26 -18.17 6.10
C ARG A 202 23.93 -17.37 4.85
N VAL A 203 23.60 -18.06 3.74
CA VAL A 203 23.21 -17.40 2.49
C VAL A 203 21.92 -16.60 2.70
N PHE A 204 20.92 -17.21 3.32
CA PHE A 204 19.65 -16.55 3.64
C PHE A 204 19.83 -15.27 4.47
N LEU A 205 20.59 -15.34 5.57
CA LEU A 205 20.84 -14.16 6.42
C LEU A 205 21.61 -13.06 5.68
N GLY A 206 22.58 -13.43 4.83
CA GLY A 206 23.28 -12.47 3.98
C GLY A 206 22.34 -11.77 2.99
N GLU A 207 21.43 -12.50 2.36
CA GLU A 207 20.45 -11.93 1.45
C GLU A 207 19.36 -11.13 2.20
N LEU A 208 18.93 -11.61 3.35
CA LEU A 208 18.01 -10.87 4.20
C LEU A 208 18.60 -9.52 4.63
N GLN A 209 19.92 -9.46 4.87
CA GLN A 209 20.60 -8.22 5.24
C GLN A 209 20.78 -7.25 4.06
N HIS A 210 20.96 -7.74 2.84
CA HIS A 210 21.30 -6.92 1.69
C HIS A 210 20.16 -6.75 0.68
N ARG A 211 19.20 -7.68 0.65
CA ARG A 211 18.11 -7.80 -0.34
C ARG A 211 16.78 -8.22 0.27
N SER A 212 16.45 -7.64 1.41
CA SER A 212 15.25 -8.01 2.20
C SER A 212 13.94 -7.94 1.42
N SER A 213 13.80 -6.98 0.50
CA SER A 213 12.63 -6.85 -0.37
C SER A 213 12.51 -8.01 -1.37
N GLU A 214 13.64 -8.50 -1.93
CA GLU A 214 13.64 -9.65 -2.84
C GLU A 214 13.25 -10.94 -2.10
N VAL A 215 13.72 -11.09 -0.84
CA VAL A 215 13.34 -12.23 0.02
C VAL A 215 11.83 -12.26 0.25
N LEU A 216 11.23 -11.13 0.59
CA LEU A 216 9.78 -11.04 0.78
C LEU A 216 9.00 -11.23 -0.52
N GLN A 217 9.50 -10.72 -1.63
CA GLN A 217 8.88 -10.90 -2.94
C GLN A 217 8.89 -12.37 -3.36
N MET A 218 9.98 -13.09 -3.14
CA MET A 218 10.04 -14.53 -3.40
C MET A 218 8.99 -15.29 -2.59
N MET A 219 8.84 -14.97 -1.31
CA MET A 219 7.83 -15.60 -0.45
C MET A 219 6.39 -15.29 -0.89
N SER A 220 6.13 -14.15 -1.53
CA SER A 220 4.81 -13.80 -2.06
C SER A 220 4.43 -14.55 -3.33
N GLN A 221 5.36 -15.28 -3.96
CA GLN A 221 5.10 -16.07 -5.18
C GLN A 221 4.52 -17.46 -4.88
N VAL A 222 4.34 -17.82 -3.62
CA VAL A 222 3.67 -19.07 -3.24
C VAL A 222 2.26 -19.10 -3.84
N SER A 223 1.92 -20.18 -4.55
CA SER A 223 0.62 -20.39 -5.15
C SER A 223 0.11 -21.79 -4.86
N SER A 224 -0.78 -21.92 -3.90
CA SER A 224 -1.38 -23.18 -3.49
C SER A 224 -2.16 -23.85 -4.64
N LYS A 225 -2.79 -23.05 -5.49
CA LYS A 225 -3.52 -23.51 -6.67
C LYS A 225 -2.63 -24.25 -7.71
N HIS A 226 -1.35 -23.88 -7.79
CA HIS A 226 -0.36 -24.50 -8.67
C HIS A 226 0.53 -25.51 -7.96
N SER A 227 0.25 -25.78 -6.69
CA SER A 227 1.00 -26.75 -5.91
C SER A 227 0.82 -28.19 -6.43
N ILE A 228 1.82 -29.02 -6.17
CA ILE A 228 1.89 -30.38 -6.70
C ILE A 228 1.94 -31.41 -5.57
N THR A 229 1.47 -32.63 -5.84
CA THR A 229 1.63 -33.81 -4.99
C THR A 229 2.32 -34.91 -5.78
N THR A 230 2.90 -35.86 -5.06
CA THR A 230 3.47 -37.07 -5.70
C THR A 230 2.38 -37.96 -6.28
N ILE A 231 1.20 -37.97 -5.66
CA ILE A 231 0.03 -38.77 -6.04
C ILE A 231 -1.10 -37.80 -6.42
N ALA A 232 -1.61 -37.88 -7.66
CA ALA A 232 -2.61 -36.94 -8.17
C ALA A 232 -3.91 -36.93 -7.35
N SER A 233 -4.37 -38.11 -6.89
CA SER A 233 -5.58 -38.20 -6.04
C SER A 233 -5.49 -37.44 -4.73
N ASP A 234 -4.29 -37.33 -4.14
CA ASP A 234 -4.05 -36.57 -2.92
C ASP A 234 -4.29 -35.07 -3.15
N ARG A 235 -3.83 -34.58 -4.32
CA ARG A 235 -4.03 -33.19 -4.72
C ARG A 235 -5.51 -32.83 -4.80
N ASP A 236 -6.28 -33.63 -5.51
CA ASP A 236 -7.73 -33.36 -5.72
C ASP A 236 -8.48 -33.35 -4.39
N HIS A 237 -8.14 -34.27 -3.48
CA HIS A 237 -8.76 -34.33 -2.17
C HIS A 237 -8.40 -33.10 -1.32
N ILE A 238 -7.10 -32.74 -1.22
CA ILE A 238 -6.65 -31.58 -0.45
C ILE A 238 -7.19 -30.28 -1.08
N PHE A 239 -7.26 -30.17 -2.40
CA PHE A 239 -7.84 -29.02 -3.08
C PHE A 239 -9.32 -28.84 -2.75
N GLY A 240 -10.09 -29.93 -2.70
CA GLY A 240 -11.48 -29.90 -2.24
C GLY A 240 -11.62 -29.40 -0.79
N LEU A 241 -10.70 -29.81 0.10
CA LEU A 241 -10.65 -29.29 1.47
C LEU A 241 -10.31 -27.81 1.54
N ILE A 242 -9.31 -27.35 0.75
CA ILE A 242 -8.91 -25.94 0.68
C ILE A 242 -10.08 -25.08 0.18
N GLU A 243 -10.72 -25.46 -0.92
CA GLU A 243 -11.86 -24.72 -1.46
C GLU A 243 -13.04 -24.66 -0.49
N ALA A 244 -13.33 -25.77 0.22
CA ALA A 244 -14.43 -25.82 1.17
C ALA A 244 -14.17 -25.06 2.48
N GLN A 245 -12.92 -24.96 2.93
CA GLN A 245 -12.57 -24.40 4.24
C GLN A 245 -12.08 -22.96 4.19
N VAL A 246 -11.27 -22.59 3.21
CA VAL A 246 -10.53 -21.31 3.23
C VAL A 246 -10.44 -20.61 1.87
N GLY A 247 -10.42 -21.36 0.77
CA GLY A 247 -10.09 -20.87 -0.57
C GLY A 247 -8.59 -20.67 -0.79
N PHE A 248 -8.15 -20.75 -2.06
CA PHE A 248 -6.73 -20.69 -2.41
C PHE A 248 -6.08 -19.35 -2.11
N ASP A 249 -6.75 -18.25 -2.43
CA ASP A 249 -6.20 -16.90 -2.24
C ASP A 249 -5.99 -16.57 -0.74
N GLU A 250 -6.92 -17.01 0.12
CA GLU A 250 -6.78 -16.84 1.57
C GLU A 250 -5.67 -17.72 2.13
N LEU A 251 -5.57 -18.97 1.65
CA LEU A 251 -4.50 -19.88 2.02
C LEU A 251 -3.13 -19.29 1.67
N ASP A 252 -2.94 -18.81 0.43
CA ASP A 252 -1.68 -18.19 -0.02
C ASP A 252 -1.31 -17.01 0.88
N ARG A 253 -2.30 -16.20 1.25
CA ARG A 253 -2.11 -15.08 2.19
C ARG A 253 -1.69 -15.54 3.59
N MET A 254 -2.31 -16.59 4.11
CA MET A 254 -1.98 -17.14 5.43
C MET A 254 -0.55 -17.69 5.45
N VAL A 255 -0.16 -18.40 4.40
CA VAL A 255 1.23 -18.90 4.22
C VAL A 255 2.22 -17.75 4.17
N PHE A 256 1.94 -16.74 3.35
CA PHE A 256 2.79 -15.55 3.24
C PHE A 256 2.95 -14.84 4.59
N ASN A 257 1.86 -14.59 5.32
CA ASN A 257 1.89 -13.93 6.62
C ASN A 257 2.68 -14.72 7.66
N THR A 258 2.59 -16.05 7.61
CA THR A 258 3.33 -16.94 8.52
C THR A 258 4.83 -16.85 8.25
N LEU A 259 5.25 -16.96 6.98
CA LEU A 259 6.64 -16.82 6.56
C LEU A 259 7.17 -15.41 6.86
N GLN A 260 6.39 -14.39 6.59
CA GLN A 260 6.72 -13.01 6.93
C GLN A 260 6.98 -12.81 8.42
N THR A 261 6.12 -13.35 9.27
CA THR A 261 6.27 -13.29 10.73
C THR A 261 7.57 -13.94 11.17
N TRP A 262 7.89 -15.10 10.61
CA TRP A 262 9.15 -15.79 10.87
C TRP A 262 10.37 -14.96 10.42
N VAL A 263 10.32 -14.33 9.22
CA VAL A 263 11.39 -13.43 8.74
C VAL A 263 11.62 -12.27 9.70
N PHE A 264 10.54 -11.66 10.22
CA PHE A 264 10.68 -10.56 11.19
C PHE A 264 11.26 -11.02 12.53
N HIS A 265 10.96 -12.23 12.97
CA HIS A 265 11.64 -12.83 14.12
C HIS A 265 13.14 -13.04 13.85
N ALA A 266 13.51 -13.46 12.62
CA ALA A 266 14.93 -13.58 12.24
C ALA A 266 15.65 -12.22 12.30
N PHE A 267 15.05 -11.12 11.82
CA PHE A 267 15.61 -9.77 11.97
C PHE A 267 15.83 -9.38 13.44
N ASP A 268 14.83 -9.61 14.30
CA ASP A 268 14.90 -9.24 15.71
C ASP A 268 15.95 -10.07 16.45
N SER A 269 16.07 -11.35 16.12
CA SER A 269 17.09 -12.24 16.67
C SER A 269 18.50 -11.77 16.30
N GLN A 270 18.75 -11.51 15.02
CA GLN A 270 20.07 -11.03 14.56
C GLN A 270 20.41 -9.67 15.16
N ARG A 271 19.46 -8.74 15.24
CA ARG A 271 19.66 -7.45 15.88
C ARG A 271 19.99 -7.56 17.37
N SER A 272 19.41 -8.53 18.09
CA SER A 272 19.63 -8.74 19.52
C SER A 272 21.03 -9.23 19.85
N ILE A 273 21.63 -10.04 18.95
CA ILE A 273 22.98 -10.56 19.11
C ILE A 273 24.08 -9.65 18.53
N ALA A 274 23.69 -8.67 17.67
CA ALA A 274 24.62 -7.71 17.08
C ALA A 274 25.24 -6.81 18.16
N MET A 275 26.56 -6.94 18.39
CA MET A 275 27.29 -6.16 19.40
C MET A 275 27.85 -4.85 18.85
N GLN A 276 28.29 -4.86 17.59
CA GLN A 276 28.91 -3.69 16.97
C GLN A 276 27.85 -2.69 16.45
N PRO A 277 28.10 -1.38 16.57
CA PRO A 277 27.21 -0.35 16.05
C PRO A 277 26.90 -0.53 14.56
N ARG A 278 27.90 -0.92 13.75
CA ARG A 278 27.74 -1.18 12.31
C ARG A 278 26.73 -2.30 12.04
N GLU A 279 26.86 -3.41 12.74
CA GLU A 279 25.93 -4.55 12.58
C GLU A 279 24.50 -4.18 12.95
N ARG A 280 24.33 -3.44 14.05
CA ARG A 280 23.00 -2.95 14.46
C ARG A 280 22.38 -2.02 13.43
N PHE A 281 23.20 -1.12 12.90
CA PHE A 281 22.78 -0.23 11.81
C PHE A 281 22.30 -1.01 10.60
N ASP A 282 23.09 -1.99 10.13
CA ASP A 282 22.76 -2.77 8.95
C ASP A 282 21.46 -3.54 9.14
N TRP A 283 21.22 -4.18 10.29
CA TRP A 283 19.97 -4.90 10.58
C TRP A 283 18.75 -3.98 10.72
N LEU A 284 18.91 -2.79 11.31
CA LEU A 284 17.82 -1.81 11.39
C LEU A 284 17.40 -1.33 10.00
N ARG A 285 18.37 -1.03 9.14
CA ARG A 285 18.14 -0.57 7.77
C ARG A 285 17.45 -1.66 6.92
N SER A 286 17.94 -2.89 7.01
CA SER A 286 17.37 -4.01 6.26
C SER A 286 15.94 -4.32 6.69
N LYS A 287 15.66 -4.31 8.00
CA LYS A 287 14.29 -4.46 8.50
C LYS A 287 13.38 -3.31 8.07
N ALA A 288 13.89 -2.07 8.06
CA ALA A 288 13.15 -0.92 7.58
C ALA A 288 12.81 -1.04 6.08
N SER A 289 13.76 -1.47 5.25
CA SER A 289 13.53 -1.74 3.82
C SER A 289 12.43 -2.78 3.59
N ALA A 290 12.46 -3.89 4.36
CA ALA A 290 11.40 -4.90 4.33
C ALA A 290 10.03 -4.33 4.70
N LEU A 291 9.96 -3.50 5.75
CA LEU A 291 8.72 -2.84 6.19
C LEU A 291 8.18 -1.83 5.16
N ILE A 292 9.07 -1.12 4.46
CA ILE A 292 8.68 -0.21 3.36
C ILE A 292 8.01 -1.01 2.24
N THR A 293 8.58 -2.14 1.86
CA THR A 293 8.02 -3.04 0.83
C THR A 293 6.63 -3.52 1.21
N LEU A 294 6.39 -3.77 2.49
CA LEU A 294 5.09 -4.22 3.03
C LEU A 294 4.12 -3.06 3.34
N GLY A 295 4.52 -1.81 3.14
CA GLY A 295 3.68 -0.65 3.41
C GLY A 295 3.58 -0.24 4.89
N SER A 296 4.33 -0.87 5.80
CA SER A 296 4.35 -0.56 7.25
C SER A 296 5.26 0.64 7.55
N LEU A 297 4.86 1.82 7.07
CA LEU A 297 5.71 3.00 6.99
C LEU A 297 6.09 3.60 8.36
N THR A 298 5.20 3.59 9.34
CA THR A 298 5.50 4.12 10.68
C THR A 298 6.55 3.28 11.39
N GLN A 299 6.48 1.96 11.26
CA GLN A 299 7.50 1.08 11.84
C GLN A 299 8.84 1.26 11.13
N ALA A 300 8.83 1.39 9.80
CA ALA A 300 10.01 1.64 9.00
C ALA A 300 10.69 2.97 9.39
N GLU A 301 9.93 4.06 9.54
CA GLU A 301 10.44 5.36 9.97
C GLU A 301 11.16 5.28 11.31
N VAL A 302 10.55 4.63 12.32
CA VAL A 302 11.17 4.46 13.65
C VAL A 302 12.50 3.70 13.58
N LEU A 303 12.61 2.72 12.68
CA LEU A 303 13.86 1.98 12.50
C LEU A 303 14.91 2.80 11.75
N LEU A 304 14.51 3.57 10.73
CA LEU A 304 15.39 4.48 10.01
C LEU A 304 15.89 5.61 10.90
N ASP A 305 15.04 6.21 11.75
CA ASP A 305 15.48 7.20 12.73
C ASP A 305 16.59 6.63 13.64
N LYS A 306 16.40 5.42 14.19
CA LYS A 306 17.41 4.74 15.00
C LYS A 306 18.69 4.42 14.21
N ALA A 307 18.55 4.02 12.97
CA ALA A 307 19.70 3.74 12.10
C ALA A 307 20.50 5.02 11.82
N VAL A 308 19.82 6.13 11.49
CA VAL A 308 20.45 7.44 11.26
C VAL A 308 21.11 7.97 12.54
N ASP A 309 20.51 7.76 13.72
CA ASP A 309 21.12 8.13 14.99
C ASP A 309 22.42 7.36 15.26
N ILE A 310 22.44 6.03 14.99
CA ILE A 310 23.67 5.23 15.09
C ILE A 310 24.70 5.72 14.08
N PHE A 311 24.30 5.97 12.84
CA PHE A 311 25.21 6.48 11.81
C PHE A 311 25.87 7.79 12.23
N ARG A 312 25.08 8.78 12.67
CA ARG A 312 25.59 10.09 13.06
C ARG A 312 26.50 10.06 14.29
N ARG A 313 26.26 9.15 15.21
CA ARG A 313 27.00 9.07 16.48
C ARG A 313 28.22 8.15 16.41
N ASP A 314 28.06 6.98 15.79
CA ASP A 314 28.99 5.85 15.97
C ASP A 314 29.70 5.40 14.69
N LEU A 315 29.25 5.83 13.51
CA LEU A 315 29.82 5.38 12.23
C LEU A 315 30.58 6.50 11.52
N PRO A 316 31.64 6.16 10.74
CA PRO A 316 32.37 7.16 9.98
C PRO A 316 31.51 7.85 8.92
N PRO A 317 31.67 9.17 8.69
CA PRO A 317 30.97 9.89 7.62
C PRO A 317 31.27 9.37 6.21
N ALA A 318 32.31 8.55 6.06
CA ALA A 318 32.66 7.85 4.81
C ALA A 318 31.81 6.60 4.56
N THR A 319 30.74 6.35 5.36
CA THR A 319 29.82 5.21 5.21
C THR A 319 28.67 5.58 4.27
N PRO A 320 28.64 5.13 3.00
CA PRO A 320 27.61 5.51 2.04
C PRO A 320 26.21 5.09 2.48
N GLU A 321 26.07 3.93 3.09
CA GLU A 321 24.80 3.36 3.57
C GLU A 321 24.14 4.23 4.65
N GLY A 322 24.92 5.02 5.39
CA GLY A 322 24.40 5.98 6.36
C GLY A 322 23.70 7.15 5.68
N TRP A 323 24.26 7.67 4.59
CA TRP A 323 23.66 8.71 3.79
C TRP A 323 22.44 8.21 3.02
N GLU A 324 22.48 6.96 2.53
CA GLU A 324 21.32 6.28 1.93
C GLU A 324 20.18 6.17 2.94
N ALA A 325 20.44 5.73 4.17
CA ALA A 325 19.43 5.65 5.23
C ALA A 325 18.80 7.02 5.55
N MET A 326 19.58 8.11 5.48
CA MET A 326 19.05 9.47 5.62
C MET A 326 18.11 9.85 4.47
N VAL A 327 18.43 9.50 3.24
CA VAL A 327 17.57 9.71 2.08
C VAL A 327 16.27 8.89 2.23
N ASP A 328 16.36 7.63 2.65
CA ASP A 328 15.21 6.77 2.89
C ASP A 328 14.29 7.34 3.98
N LEU A 329 14.86 7.85 5.08
CA LEU A 329 14.11 8.54 6.13
C LEU A 329 13.37 9.78 5.58
N GLY A 330 14.07 10.57 4.74
CA GLY A 330 13.47 11.71 4.06
C GLY A 330 12.29 11.30 3.15
N GLN A 331 12.43 10.18 2.43
CA GLN A 331 11.35 9.62 1.62
C GLN A 331 10.14 9.20 2.47
N MET A 332 10.36 8.54 3.62
CA MET A 332 9.28 8.13 4.52
C MET A 332 8.51 9.34 5.04
N ARG A 333 9.21 10.39 5.47
CA ARG A 333 8.58 11.62 5.95
C ARG A 333 7.82 12.37 4.85
N ALA A 334 8.38 12.43 3.63
CA ALA A 334 7.70 13.00 2.47
C ALA A 334 6.44 12.20 2.09
N LEU A 335 6.50 10.86 2.16
CA LEU A 335 5.36 9.97 1.89
C LEU A 335 4.23 10.15 2.91
N LYS A 336 4.56 10.35 4.18
CA LYS A 336 3.62 10.62 5.27
C LYS A 336 3.13 12.08 5.28
N ARG A 337 3.51 12.88 4.29
CA ARG A 337 3.10 14.28 4.15
C ARG A 337 3.54 15.18 5.31
N TYR A 338 4.66 14.87 5.95
CA TYR A 338 5.24 15.77 6.93
C TYR A 338 5.66 17.10 6.28
N PRO A 339 5.74 18.19 7.04
CA PRO A 339 6.21 19.49 6.53
C PRO A 339 7.57 19.36 5.85
N SER A 340 7.79 20.13 4.78
CA SER A 340 8.98 20.02 3.93
C SER A 340 10.30 20.32 4.65
N ASP A 341 10.27 21.11 5.72
CA ASP A 341 11.40 21.39 6.59
C ASP A 341 11.91 20.17 7.38
N THR A 342 11.12 19.11 7.47
CA THR A 342 11.48 17.86 8.17
C THR A 342 12.21 16.85 7.28
N TRP A 343 12.04 16.91 5.96
CA TRP A 343 12.60 15.92 5.02
C TRP A 343 13.50 16.50 3.94
N VAL A 344 13.27 17.76 3.47
CA VAL A 344 14.15 18.39 2.49
C VAL A 344 15.62 18.49 2.94
N PRO A 345 15.93 18.85 4.21
CA PRO A 345 17.30 18.85 4.70
C PRO A 345 18.01 17.51 4.57
N LEU A 346 17.29 16.39 4.79
CA LEU A 346 17.87 15.04 4.65
C LEU A 346 18.32 14.75 3.21
N PHE A 347 17.57 15.23 2.21
CA PHE A 347 17.92 15.10 0.81
C PHE A 347 19.09 16.01 0.41
N VAL A 348 19.06 17.26 0.89
CA VAL A 348 20.11 18.27 0.60
C VAL A 348 21.45 17.85 1.22
N GLU A 349 21.45 17.20 2.37
CA GLU A 349 22.65 16.68 3.02
C GLU A 349 23.10 15.35 2.40
N GLY A 350 22.17 14.40 2.20
CA GLY A 350 22.51 13.02 1.82
C GLY A 350 22.98 12.87 0.38
N LEU A 351 22.30 13.48 -0.60
CA LEU A 351 22.62 13.24 -2.01
C LEU A 351 24.02 13.73 -2.41
N PRO A 352 24.49 14.94 -2.03
CA PRO A 352 25.85 15.36 -2.37
C PRO A 352 26.92 14.47 -1.76
N LYS A 353 26.67 13.92 -0.56
CA LYS A 353 27.60 12.98 0.08
C LYS A 353 27.66 11.65 -0.64
N LEU A 354 26.53 11.10 -1.08
CA LEU A 354 26.51 9.92 -1.92
C LEU A 354 27.24 10.14 -3.25
N GLN A 355 27.04 11.29 -3.89
CA GLN A 355 27.74 11.65 -5.12
C GLN A 355 29.26 11.80 -4.90
N GLN A 356 29.68 12.34 -3.76
CA GLN A 356 31.09 12.49 -3.40
C GLN A 356 31.75 11.13 -3.11
N LEU A 357 31.07 10.21 -2.41
CA LEU A 357 31.63 8.94 -1.96
C LEU A 357 31.62 7.86 -3.02
N LEU A 358 30.53 7.75 -3.77
CA LEU A 358 30.30 6.68 -4.74
C LEU A 358 30.41 7.15 -6.19
N GLY A 359 30.31 8.45 -6.42
CA GLY A 359 30.19 9.05 -7.75
C GLY A 359 28.74 9.14 -8.26
N PRO A 360 28.48 10.03 -9.24
CA PRO A 360 27.14 10.29 -9.75
C PRO A 360 26.54 9.13 -10.57
N HIS A 361 27.37 8.23 -11.09
CA HIS A 361 26.96 7.08 -11.92
C HIS A 361 26.76 5.78 -11.15
N HIS A 362 27.04 5.78 -9.84
CA HIS A 362 26.88 4.59 -9.00
C HIS A 362 25.36 4.23 -8.86
N PRO A 363 24.99 2.95 -8.89
CA PRO A 363 23.57 2.53 -8.79
C PRO A 363 22.83 3.16 -7.59
N THR A 364 23.40 3.09 -6.40
CA THR A 364 22.82 3.68 -5.18
C THR A 364 22.62 5.19 -5.30
N THR A 365 23.59 5.91 -5.90
CA THR A 365 23.48 7.36 -6.11
C THR A 365 22.37 7.69 -7.10
N LEU A 366 22.26 6.92 -8.18
CA LEU A 366 21.21 7.09 -9.18
C LEU A 366 19.83 6.78 -8.59
N ASP A 367 19.70 5.71 -7.81
CA ASP A 367 18.44 5.36 -7.15
C ASP A 367 18.00 6.44 -6.16
N SER A 368 18.93 6.92 -5.32
CA SER A 368 18.67 8.06 -4.42
C SER A 368 18.27 9.33 -5.18
N THR A 369 18.96 9.64 -6.30
CA THR A 369 18.65 10.80 -7.13
C THR A 369 17.27 10.69 -7.77
N LYS A 370 16.92 9.53 -8.31
CA LYS A 370 15.60 9.20 -8.86
C LYS A 370 14.50 9.39 -7.82
N ASN A 371 14.69 8.80 -6.64
CA ASN A 371 13.72 8.87 -5.56
C ASN A 371 13.53 10.30 -5.03
N ILE A 372 14.61 11.05 -4.81
CA ILE A 372 14.55 12.46 -4.43
C ILE A 372 13.81 13.29 -5.50
N GLY A 373 14.15 13.08 -6.77
CA GLY A 373 13.48 13.74 -7.89
C GLY A 373 11.99 13.48 -7.92
N ARG A 374 11.59 12.22 -7.73
CA ARG A 374 10.18 11.80 -7.61
C ARG A 374 9.47 12.52 -6.46
N TRP A 375 10.07 12.59 -5.27
CA TRP A 375 9.45 13.22 -4.11
C TRP A 375 9.35 14.73 -4.25
N TYR A 376 10.33 15.41 -4.85
CA TYR A 376 10.20 16.81 -5.18
C TYR A 376 9.02 17.05 -6.13
N CYS A 377 8.87 16.25 -7.19
CA CYS A 377 7.76 16.38 -8.12
C CYS A 377 6.40 16.13 -7.46
N ARG A 378 6.28 15.10 -6.61
CA ARG A 378 5.04 14.79 -5.87
C ARG A 378 4.63 15.88 -4.88
N ASN A 379 5.58 16.69 -4.43
CA ASN A 379 5.34 17.85 -3.56
C ASN A 379 5.37 19.18 -4.33
N HIS A 380 5.10 19.14 -5.64
CA HIS A 380 5.00 20.31 -6.53
C HIS A 380 6.31 21.14 -6.67
N MET A 381 7.45 20.60 -6.28
CA MET A 381 8.79 21.21 -6.45
C MET A 381 9.42 20.79 -7.78
N TYR A 382 8.73 21.04 -8.90
CA TYR A 382 9.12 20.54 -10.23
C TYR A 382 10.49 21.05 -10.69
N ASP A 383 10.82 22.30 -10.37
CA ASP A 383 12.11 22.92 -10.72
C ASP A 383 13.30 22.17 -10.12
N ARG A 384 13.12 21.51 -8.99
CA ARG A 384 14.11 20.65 -8.34
C ARG A 384 14.03 19.20 -8.81
N GLY A 385 12.83 18.66 -8.99
CA GLY A 385 12.63 17.23 -9.24
C GLY A 385 12.89 16.82 -10.69
N MET A 386 12.34 17.56 -11.65
CA MET A 386 12.44 17.19 -13.08
C MET A 386 13.90 17.11 -13.60
N PRO A 387 14.81 18.04 -13.26
CA PRO A 387 16.21 17.92 -13.67
C PRO A 387 16.88 16.65 -13.14
N LEU A 388 16.60 16.25 -11.89
CA LEU A 388 17.15 15.04 -11.29
C LEU A 388 16.70 13.78 -12.04
N LEU A 389 15.39 13.66 -12.33
CA LEU A 389 14.84 12.53 -13.07
C LEU A 389 15.40 12.45 -14.50
N ARG A 390 15.50 13.58 -15.21
CA ARG A 390 16.07 13.63 -16.57
C ARG A 390 17.55 13.26 -16.57
N THR A 391 18.32 13.71 -15.58
CA THR A 391 19.73 13.35 -15.43
C THR A 391 19.88 11.85 -15.18
N CYS A 392 19.08 11.25 -14.28
CA CYS A 392 19.10 9.81 -14.08
C CYS A 392 18.81 9.06 -15.37
N LEU A 393 17.74 9.42 -16.08
CA LEU A 393 17.37 8.77 -17.33
C LEU A 393 18.49 8.83 -18.37
N SER A 394 19.14 9.99 -18.53
CA SER A 394 20.23 10.17 -19.51
C SER A 394 21.46 9.31 -19.19
N ILE A 395 21.76 9.09 -17.91
CA ILE A 395 22.87 8.24 -17.46
C ILE A 395 22.52 6.76 -17.63
N GLU A 396 21.32 6.37 -17.23
CA GLU A 396 20.85 4.97 -17.28
C GLU A 396 20.73 4.47 -18.72
N GLN A 397 20.27 5.31 -19.65
CA GLN A 397 20.17 4.96 -21.09
C GLN A 397 21.54 4.69 -21.76
N GLN A 398 22.64 5.08 -21.14
CA GLN A 398 23.99 4.76 -21.64
C GLN A 398 24.49 3.39 -21.21
N LYS A 399 23.80 2.75 -20.26
CA LYS A 399 24.13 1.41 -19.78
C LYS A 399 23.45 0.34 -20.66
N MET A 400 24.00 -0.88 -20.64
CA MET A 400 23.47 -2.01 -21.39
C MET A 400 23.13 -3.18 -20.45
N GLY A 401 22.13 -4.01 -20.85
CA GLY A 401 21.70 -5.21 -20.12
C GLY A 401 20.34 -5.04 -19.45
N ASP A 402 19.77 -6.16 -19.00
CA ASP A 402 18.41 -6.23 -18.44
C ASP A 402 18.25 -5.40 -17.15
N ASP A 403 19.28 -5.38 -16.30
CA ASP A 403 19.29 -4.55 -15.09
C ASP A 403 19.26 -3.05 -15.43
N ALA A 404 19.97 -2.65 -16.48
CA ALA A 404 19.95 -1.27 -16.95
C ALA A 404 18.58 -0.91 -17.56
N GLU A 405 17.95 -1.85 -18.27
CA GLU A 405 16.60 -1.66 -18.80
C GLU A 405 15.58 -1.48 -17.67
N ALA A 406 15.65 -2.28 -16.60
CA ALA A 406 14.78 -2.14 -15.44
C ALA A 406 14.92 -0.74 -14.78
N MET A 407 16.16 -0.24 -14.59
CA MET A 407 16.40 1.09 -14.04
C MET A 407 15.81 2.20 -14.92
N VAL A 408 16.00 2.12 -16.23
CA VAL A 408 15.42 3.07 -17.21
C VAL A 408 13.89 3.08 -17.12
N LEU A 409 13.26 1.90 -17.01
CA LEU A 409 11.80 1.78 -16.90
C LEU A 409 11.29 2.38 -15.59
N GLU A 410 11.98 2.17 -14.49
CA GLU A 410 11.62 2.80 -13.21
C GLU A 410 11.74 4.33 -13.24
N THR A 411 12.79 4.86 -13.88
CA THR A 411 12.95 6.31 -14.05
C THR A 411 11.89 6.88 -14.98
N LYS A 412 11.53 6.19 -16.06
CA LYS A 412 10.38 6.55 -16.91
C LYS A 412 9.07 6.53 -16.14
N TYR A 413 8.88 5.56 -15.24
CA TYR A 413 7.71 5.51 -14.36
C TYR A 413 7.62 6.77 -13.48
N CYS A 414 8.70 7.18 -12.83
CA CYS A 414 8.74 8.40 -12.02
C CYS A 414 8.50 9.68 -12.85
N LEU A 415 9.03 9.74 -14.08
CA LEU A 415 8.76 10.82 -15.01
C LEU A 415 7.29 10.86 -15.44
N GLY A 416 6.69 9.70 -15.72
CA GLY A 416 5.26 9.60 -16.03
C GLY A 416 4.39 10.15 -14.91
N GLU A 417 4.69 9.82 -13.64
CA GLU A 417 4.00 10.41 -12.47
C GLU A 417 4.15 11.94 -12.43
N ALA A 418 5.36 12.45 -12.65
CA ALA A 418 5.63 13.88 -12.63
C ALA A 418 4.90 14.63 -13.76
N LEU A 419 4.88 14.08 -14.97
CA LEU A 419 4.16 14.63 -16.12
C LEU A 419 2.64 14.61 -15.90
N TYR A 420 2.09 13.54 -15.33
CA TYR A 420 0.67 13.46 -15.00
C TYR A 420 0.23 14.59 -14.04
N VAL A 421 1.04 14.87 -13.02
CA VAL A 421 0.75 15.95 -12.06
C VAL A 421 0.93 17.34 -12.71
N GLN A 422 1.77 17.46 -13.74
CA GLN A 422 1.95 18.69 -14.55
C GLN A 422 0.93 18.83 -15.70
N ASP A 423 -0.15 18.06 -15.69
CA ASP A 423 -1.23 18.07 -16.69
C ASP A 423 -0.82 17.58 -18.09
N GLN A 424 0.38 17.01 -18.24
CA GLN A 424 0.86 16.40 -19.48
C GLN A 424 0.39 14.93 -19.58
N VAL A 425 -0.94 14.75 -19.55
CA VAL A 425 -1.58 13.43 -19.40
C VAL A 425 -1.25 12.47 -20.55
N VAL A 426 -1.18 12.99 -21.80
CA VAL A 426 -0.91 12.17 -22.99
C VAL A 426 0.52 11.63 -22.98
N GLU A 427 1.49 12.48 -22.66
CA GLU A 427 2.90 12.06 -22.52
C GLU A 427 3.08 11.07 -21.36
N ALA A 428 2.44 11.33 -20.22
CA ALA A 428 2.45 10.42 -19.08
C ALA A 428 1.91 9.05 -19.45
N GLN A 429 0.78 8.99 -20.18
CA GLN A 429 0.18 7.74 -20.64
C GLN A 429 1.12 6.95 -21.58
N ALA A 430 1.78 7.64 -22.50
CA ALA A 430 2.74 7.01 -23.42
C ALA A 430 3.93 6.41 -22.66
N LEU A 431 4.44 7.10 -21.62
CA LEU A 431 5.50 6.56 -20.77
C LEU A 431 5.03 5.35 -19.97
N PHE A 432 3.84 5.40 -19.37
CA PHE A 432 3.32 4.25 -18.62
C PHE A 432 3.05 3.03 -19.51
N ALA A 433 2.66 3.22 -20.76
CA ALA A 433 2.55 2.13 -21.74
C ALA A 433 3.91 1.46 -21.99
N GLN A 434 4.97 2.27 -22.26
CA GLN A 434 6.32 1.77 -22.47
C GLN A 434 6.84 1.03 -21.21
N VAL A 435 6.58 1.59 -20.02
CA VAL A 435 6.97 0.96 -18.76
C VAL A 435 6.24 -0.36 -18.57
N TYR A 436 4.93 -0.42 -18.82
CA TYR A 436 4.16 -1.65 -18.70
C TYR A 436 4.68 -2.76 -19.64
N GLU A 437 4.90 -2.44 -20.92
CA GLU A 437 5.43 -3.38 -21.91
C GLU A 437 6.82 -3.91 -21.52
N GLY A 438 7.73 -3.01 -21.11
CA GLY A 438 9.08 -3.38 -20.67
C GLY A 438 9.08 -4.22 -19.41
N MET A 439 8.30 -3.82 -18.38
CA MET A 439 8.19 -4.57 -17.13
C MET A 439 7.54 -5.94 -17.31
N CYS A 440 6.56 -6.06 -18.22
CA CYS A 440 5.98 -7.36 -18.58
C CYS A 440 7.00 -8.29 -19.24
N ARG A 441 7.88 -7.75 -20.09
CA ARG A 441 8.92 -8.52 -20.76
C ARG A 441 9.98 -9.01 -19.75
N LEU A 442 10.41 -8.17 -18.82
CA LEU A 442 11.46 -8.48 -17.84
C LEU A 442 10.94 -9.38 -16.70
N PHE A 443 9.75 -9.09 -16.17
CA PHE A 443 9.26 -9.68 -14.93
C PHE A 443 7.90 -10.38 -15.04
N GLY A 444 7.27 -10.30 -16.21
CA GLY A 444 5.92 -10.84 -16.45
C GLY A 444 4.78 -9.87 -16.09
N PRO A 445 3.56 -10.14 -16.60
CA PRO A 445 2.40 -9.24 -16.46
C PRO A 445 1.83 -9.19 -15.03
N ALA A 446 2.05 -10.22 -14.20
CA ALA A 446 1.58 -10.26 -12.82
C ALA A 446 2.53 -9.57 -11.85
N HIS A 447 3.71 -9.13 -12.27
CA HIS A 447 4.68 -8.48 -11.39
C HIS A 447 4.15 -7.14 -10.83
N PRO A 448 4.43 -6.78 -9.55
CA PRO A 448 3.91 -5.55 -8.92
C PRO A 448 4.21 -4.26 -9.70
N LEU A 449 5.41 -4.15 -10.27
CA LEU A 449 5.80 -2.98 -11.07
C LEU A 449 5.04 -2.92 -12.40
N SER A 450 4.78 -4.08 -13.04
CA SER A 450 3.94 -4.15 -14.24
C SER A 450 2.52 -3.67 -13.93
N LYS A 451 1.93 -4.17 -12.83
CA LYS A 451 0.59 -3.77 -12.38
C LYS A 451 0.53 -2.32 -11.94
N GLY A 452 1.58 -1.80 -11.32
CA GLY A 452 1.70 -0.38 -10.98
C GLY A 452 1.67 0.53 -12.21
N ALA A 453 2.44 0.19 -13.26
CA ALA A 453 2.44 0.92 -14.52
C ALA A 453 1.08 0.84 -15.24
N GLN A 454 0.46 -0.34 -15.25
CA GLN A 454 -0.86 -0.57 -15.81
C GLN A 454 -1.94 0.25 -15.08
N SER A 455 -1.89 0.33 -13.75
CA SER A 455 -2.80 1.16 -12.95
C SER A 455 -2.63 2.65 -13.24
N ASN A 456 -1.39 3.15 -13.40
CA ASN A 456 -1.14 4.54 -13.76
C ASN A 456 -1.56 4.85 -15.21
N PHE A 457 -1.40 3.92 -16.13
CA PHE A 457 -1.97 4.02 -17.47
C PHE A 457 -3.50 4.21 -17.43
N ALA A 458 -4.20 3.40 -16.63
CA ALA A 458 -5.63 3.54 -16.40
C ALA A 458 -6.01 4.88 -15.75
N THR A 459 -5.14 5.43 -14.87
CA THR A 459 -5.34 6.76 -14.29
C THR A 459 -5.33 7.85 -15.38
N CYS A 460 -4.39 7.75 -16.33
CA CYS A 460 -4.35 8.66 -17.48
C CYS A 460 -5.56 8.49 -18.38
N ALA A 461 -6.00 7.25 -18.64
CA ALA A 461 -7.21 6.97 -19.41
C ALA A 461 -8.48 7.55 -18.74
N THR A 462 -8.58 7.44 -17.41
CA THR A 462 -9.66 8.08 -16.63
C THR A 462 -9.65 9.60 -16.79
N ALA A 463 -8.47 10.23 -16.74
CA ALA A 463 -8.34 11.67 -16.94
C ALA A 463 -8.74 12.13 -18.34
N GLN A 464 -8.62 11.25 -19.34
CA GLN A 464 -9.02 11.48 -20.73
C GLN A 464 -10.48 11.10 -21.01
N GLY A 465 -11.24 10.65 -20.02
CA GLY A 465 -12.63 10.25 -20.17
C GLY A 465 -12.84 8.84 -20.73
N GLN A 466 -11.79 8.05 -20.90
CA GLN A 466 -11.85 6.65 -21.40
C GLN A 466 -12.25 5.69 -20.26
N TYR A 467 -13.41 5.93 -19.65
CA TYR A 467 -13.78 5.27 -18.39
C TYR A 467 -14.01 3.76 -18.53
N ALA A 468 -14.53 3.28 -19.68
CA ALA A 468 -14.77 1.85 -19.89
C ALA A 468 -13.44 1.06 -19.93
N ALA A 469 -12.45 1.54 -20.69
CA ALA A 469 -11.13 0.94 -20.77
C ALA A 469 -10.39 1.00 -19.43
N ALA A 470 -10.50 2.15 -18.73
CA ALA A 470 -9.88 2.33 -17.42
C ALA A 470 -10.48 1.36 -16.37
N GLU A 471 -11.82 1.20 -16.35
CA GLU A 471 -12.50 0.28 -15.42
C GLU A 471 -12.02 -1.17 -15.63
N ALA A 472 -11.98 -1.64 -16.88
CA ALA A 472 -11.50 -2.99 -17.20
C ALA A 472 -10.05 -3.20 -16.75
N THR A 473 -9.18 -2.20 -16.96
CA THR A 473 -7.79 -2.25 -16.53
C THR A 473 -7.65 -2.27 -15.00
N TYR A 474 -8.43 -1.45 -14.29
CA TYR A 474 -8.40 -1.44 -12.82
C TYR A 474 -8.94 -2.73 -12.20
N LEU A 475 -9.95 -3.36 -12.81
CA LEU A 475 -10.46 -4.68 -12.38
C LEU A 475 -9.37 -5.75 -12.45
N ASP A 476 -8.64 -5.82 -13.57
CA ASP A 476 -7.51 -6.74 -13.73
C ASP A 476 -6.39 -6.46 -12.70
N CYS A 477 -6.03 -5.19 -12.52
CA CYS A 477 -5.04 -4.79 -11.52
C CYS A 477 -5.49 -5.12 -10.09
N PHE A 478 -6.75 -4.86 -9.76
CA PHE A 478 -7.30 -5.11 -8.42
C PHE A 478 -7.30 -6.59 -8.08
N TYR A 479 -7.73 -7.45 -9.01
CA TYR A 479 -7.72 -8.90 -8.84
C TYR A 479 -6.30 -9.41 -8.54
N GLU A 480 -5.33 -9.07 -9.39
CA GLU A 480 -3.95 -9.53 -9.22
C GLU A 480 -3.28 -8.95 -7.96
N MET A 481 -3.50 -7.66 -7.65
CA MET A 481 -2.95 -7.06 -6.42
C MET A 481 -3.59 -7.65 -5.15
N THR A 482 -4.87 -8.00 -5.20
CA THR A 482 -5.55 -8.68 -4.09
C THR A 482 -4.93 -10.05 -3.86
N ARG A 483 -4.68 -10.80 -4.94
CA ARG A 483 -4.04 -12.10 -4.88
C ARG A 483 -2.62 -12.03 -4.30
N MET A 484 -1.82 -11.04 -4.70
CA MET A 484 -0.42 -10.90 -4.28
C MET A 484 -0.26 -10.32 -2.87
N HIS A 485 -1.04 -9.32 -2.53
CA HIS A 485 -0.82 -8.50 -1.34
C HIS A 485 -1.98 -8.51 -0.34
N GLY A 486 -3.13 -9.07 -0.74
CA GLY A 486 -4.36 -9.04 0.04
C GLY A 486 -5.15 -7.74 -0.12
N VAL A 487 -6.41 -7.76 0.34
CA VAL A 487 -7.37 -6.65 0.20
C VAL A 487 -7.01 -5.40 0.99
N ALA A 488 -6.28 -5.55 2.09
CA ALA A 488 -5.90 -4.45 2.98
C ALA A 488 -4.58 -3.76 2.59
N HIS A 489 -3.86 -4.28 1.60
CA HIS A 489 -2.59 -3.69 1.19
C HIS A 489 -2.80 -2.34 0.51
N ARG A 490 -1.94 -1.36 0.80
CA ARG A 490 -2.06 0.02 0.32
C ARG A 490 -2.24 0.14 -1.19
N GLN A 491 -1.50 -0.63 -2.00
CA GLN A 491 -1.62 -0.59 -3.45
C GLN A 491 -2.95 -1.17 -3.93
N THR A 492 -3.41 -2.27 -3.33
CA THR A 492 -4.72 -2.88 -3.61
C THR A 492 -5.84 -1.89 -3.35
N VAL A 493 -5.82 -1.25 -2.16
CA VAL A 493 -6.83 -0.27 -1.75
C VAL A 493 -6.79 0.98 -2.61
N SER A 494 -5.60 1.45 -3.01
CA SER A 494 -5.47 2.59 -3.94
C SER A 494 -6.05 2.26 -5.33
N THR A 495 -5.85 1.05 -5.81
CA THR A 495 -6.43 0.57 -7.07
C THR A 495 -7.96 0.46 -6.95
N GLN A 496 -8.47 -0.05 -5.83
CA GLN A 496 -9.91 -0.17 -5.54
C GLN A 496 -10.58 1.21 -5.46
N LEU A 497 -9.93 2.21 -4.83
CA LEU A 497 -10.40 3.60 -4.82
C LEU A 497 -10.53 4.16 -6.25
N ASN A 498 -9.50 3.96 -7.08
CA ASN A 498 -9.52 4.45 -8.47
C ASN A 498 -10.57 3.70 -9.33
N LEU A 499 -10.78 2.42 -9.08
CA LEU A 499 -11.86 1.63 -9.67
C LEU A 499 -13.23 2.23 -9.30
N GLY A 500 -13.52 2.43 -8.02
CA GLY A 500 -14.77 3.02 -7.56
C GLY A 500 -15.00 4.43 -8.11
N ARG A 501 -13.96 5.27 -8.17
CA ARG A 501 -14.01 6.59 -8.83
C ARG A 501 -14.36 6.47 -10.31
N THR A 502 -13.74 5.55 -11.04
CA THR A 502 -13.99 5.35 -12.48
C THR A 502 -15.39 4.83 -12.72
N GLN A 503 -15.89 3.91 -11.90
CA GLN A 503 -17.27 3.41 -11.93
C GLN A 503 -18.28 4.54 -11.70
N ARG A 504 -18.03 5.43 -10.73
CA ARG A 504 -18.88 6.62 -10.52
C ARG A 504 -18.89 7.52 -11.76
N LEU A 505 -17.73 7.80 -12.35
CA LEU A 505 -17.62 8.64 -13.54
C LEU A 505 -18.32 8.01 -14.75
N ARG A 506 -18.40 6.68 -14.81
CA ARG A 506 -19.10 5.93 -15.84
C ARG A 506 -20.62 5.86 -15.60
N GLY A 507 -21.09 6.11 -14.39
CA GLY A 507 -22.49 6.00 -13.97
C GLY A 507 -22.88 4.69 -13.31
N ASN A 508 -21.91 3.80 -13.03
CA ASN A 508 -22.12 2.54 -12.31
C ASN A 508 -22.14 2.77 -10.81
N PHE A 509 -23.14 3.52 -10.30
CA PHE A 509 -23.15 4.06 -8.92
C PHE A 509 -23.21 2.98 -7.84
N ASP A 510 -23.95 1.89 -8.07
CA ASP A 510 -24.06 0.79 -7.08
C ASP A 510 -22.73 0.06 -6.93
N LEU A 511 -22.03 -0.23 -8.03
CA LEU A 511 -20.69 -0.84 -8.00
C LEU A 511 -19.66 0.10 -7.37
N ALA A 512 -19.72 1.40 -7.71
CA ALA A 512 -18.86 2.41 -7.12
C ALA A 512 -19.05 2.47 -5.60
N LYS A 513 -20.29 2.51 -5.13
CA LYS A 513 -20.62 2.54 -3.70
C LYS A 513 -20.10 1.29 -2.99
N ALA A 514 -20.35 0.09 -3.55
CA ALA A 514 -19.90 -1.17 -2.97
C ALA A 514 -18.38 -1.20 -2.84
N ASN A 515 -17.64 -0.90 -3.91
CA ASN A 515 -16.17 -0.90 -3.90
C ASN A 515 -15.58 0.13 -2.93
N LEU A 516 -16.14 1.35 -2.89
CA LEU A 516 -15.65 2.41 -1.99
C LEU A 516 -15.95 2.10 -0.51
N SER A 517 -17.12 1.50 -0.22
CA SER A 517 -17.46 1.08 1.15
C SER A 517 -16.53 -0.03 1.64
N LEU A 518 -16.30 -1.07 0.81
CA LEU A 518 -15.34 -2.12 1.13
C LEU A 518 -13.92 -1.57 1.33
N CYS A 519 -13.53 -0.55 0.56
CA CYS A 519 -12.26 0.13 0.73
C CYS A 519 -12.14 0.75 2.13
N VAL A 520 -13.18 1.43 2.61
CA VAL A 520 -13.24 2.02 3.97
C VAL A 520 -13.18 0.95 5.05
N ASP A 521 -13.88 -0.18 4.85
CA ASP A 521 -13.98 -1.26 5.84
C ASP A 521 -12.67 -2.05 5.95
N ASN A 522 -12.01 -2.30 4.83
CA ASN A 522 -10.79 -3.13 4.75
C ASN A 522 -9.53 -2.36 5.13
N TYR A 523 -9.48 -1.05 4.82
CA TYR A 523 -8.29 -0.25 5.03
C TYR A 523 -8.35 0.50 6.36
N ARG A 524 -7.66 -0.04 7.36
CA ARG A 524 -7.56 0.54 8.72
C ARG A 524 -6.15 0.97 9.06
N ASP A 525 -5.30 1.17 8.06
CA ASP A 525 -3.94 1.61 8.29
C ASP A 525 -3.94 3.05 8.81
N ALA A 526 -3.56 3.19 10.09
CA ALA A 526 -3.44 4.48 10.76
C ALA A 526 -2.29 5.34 10.18
N ASP A 527 -1.36 4.71 9.45
CA ASP A 527 -0.15 5.37 8.93
C ASP A 527 -0.41 6.25 7.72
N VAL A 528 -1.43 5.91 6.92
CA VAL A 528 -1.82 6.67 5.73
C VAL A 528 -3.35 6.78 5.65
N PRO A 529 -3.99 7.49 6.56
CA PRO A 529 -5.46 7.62 6.61
C PRO A 529 -6.04 8.31 5.38
N GLU A 530 -5.20 8.92 4.55
CA GLU A 530 -5.56 9.68 3.35
C GLU A 530 -6.42 8.89 2.37
N ILE A 531 -6.15 7.59 2.16
CA ILE A 531 -6.92 6.75 1.22
C ILE A 531 -8.36 6.58 1.73
N ASN A 532 -8.52 6.31 3.03
CA ASN A 532 -9.84 6.15 3.63
C ASN A 532 -10.67 7.43 3.49
N TYR A 533 -10.06 8.59 3.76
CA TYR A 533 -10.74 9.88 3.59
C TYR A 533 -11.10 10.17 2.13
N LEU A 534 -10.25 9.77 1.18
CA LEU A 534 -10.58 9.87 -0.24
C LEU A 534 -11.73 8.96 -0.64
N CYS A 535 -11.83 7.75 -0.07
CA CYS A 535 -12.97 6.87 -0.30
C CYS A 535 -14.27 7.49 0.23
N GLN A 536 -14.25 8.08 1.42
CA GLN A 536 -15.40 8.80 1.98
C GLN A 536 -15.81 9.99 1.10
N TYR A 537 -14.85 10.80 0.66
CA TYR A 537 -15.11 11.88 -0.29
C TYR A 537 -15.75 11.39 -1.60
N GLU A 538 -15.26 10.29 -2.18
CA GLU A 538 -15.85 9.70 -3.39
C GLU A 538 -17.25 9.12 -3.13
N LEU A 539 -17.52 8.60 -1.93
CA LEU A 539 -18.89 8.21 -1.52
C LEU A 539 -19.84 9.41 -1.46
N GLY A 540 -19.37 10.55 -0.97
CA GLY A 540 -20.11 11.82 -1.03
C GLY A 540 -20.42 12.25 -2.48
N LEU A 541 -19.47 12.05 -3.40
CA LEU A 541 -19.70 12.29 -4.84
C LEU A 541 -20.67 11.27 -5.45
N VAL A 542 -20.69 10.02 -5.03
CA VAL A 542 -21.70 9.03 -5.46
C VAL A 542 -23.10 9.48 -5.00
N ALA A 543 -23.24 9.92 -3.74
CA ALA A 543 -24.49 10.44 -3.22
C ALA A 543 -24.96 11.67 -4.02
N TYR A 544 -24.04 12.58 -4.35
CA TYR A 544 -24.33 13.74 -5.21
C TYR A 544 -24.82 13.33 -6.60
N CYS A 545 -24.13 12.36 -7.25
CA CYS A 545 -24.53 11.86 -8.57
C CYS A 545 -25.91 11.18 -8.57
N THR A 546 -26.31 10.60 -7.44
CA THR A 546 -27.61 9.93 -7.27
C THR A 546 -28.70 10.85 -6.68
N ALA A 547 -28.46 12.17 -6.66
CA ALA A 547 -29.36 13.21 -6.13
C ALA A 547 -29.78 13.01 -4.65
N LYS A 548 -28.97 12.29 -3.89
CA LYS A 548 -29.11 12.16 -2.41
C LYS A 548 -28.38 13.31 -1.73
N TYR A 549 -28.90 14.52 -1.90
CA TYR A 549 -28.20 15.76 -1.51
C TYR A 549 -27.92 15.84 -0.02
N ASP A 550 -28.85 15.40 0.85
CA ASP A 550 -28.64 15.42 2.31
C ASP A 550 -27.52 14.48 2.74
N ASP A 551 -27.47 13.24 2.19
CA ASP A 551 -26.39 12.31 2.43
C ASP A 551 -25.05 12.88 1.92
N ALA A 552 -25.07 13.47 0.70
CA ALA A 552 -23.87 14.06 0.11
C ALA A 552 -23.34 15.22 0.98
N MET A 553 -24.22 16.09 1.47
CA MET A 553 -23.86 17.20 2.34
C MET A 553 -23.22 16.73 3.65
N SER A 554 -23.85 15.76 4.33
CA SER A 554 -23.32 15.19 5.58
C SER A 554 -21.92 14.60 5.37
N ILE A 555 -21.76 13.74 4.34
CA ILE A 555 -20.47 13.09 4.05
C ILE A 555 -19.39 14.11 3.66
N LEU A 556 -19.74 15.16 2.90
CA LEU A 556 -18.78 16.19 2.49
C LEU A 556 -18.36 17.09 3.66
N GLN A 557 -19.27 17.40 4.59
CA GLN A 557 -18.96 18.15 5.81
C GLN A 557 -17.99 17.38 6.70
N ASP A 558 -18.26 16.09 6.92
CA ASP A 558 -17.36 15.20 7.69
C ASP A 558 -16.00 15.04 6.99
N SER A 559 -16.00 14.90 5.65
CA SER A 559 -14.77 14.82 4.87
C SER A 559 -13.95 16.11 4.99
N TYR A 560 -14.58 17.29 4.91
CA TYR A 560 -13.90 18.57 5.08
C TYR A 560 -13.27 18.70 6.48
N ALA A 561 -14.04 18.40 7.52
CA ALA A 561 -13.56 18.45 8.90
C ALA A 561 -12.39 17.52 9.12
N THR A 562 -12.47 16.31 8.58
CA THR A 562 -11.41 15.29 8.69
C THR A 562 -10.15 15.70 7.93
N PHE A 563 -10.26 16.17 6.67
CA PHE A 563 -9.10 16.66 5.93
C PHE A 563 -8.46 17.88 6.59
N ALA A 564 -9.26 18.83 7.08
CA ALA A 564 -8.75 20.02 7.76
C ALA A 564 -8.02 19.69 9.07
N LEU A 565 -8.52 18.68 9.81
CA LEU A 565 -7.88 18.20 11.04
C LEU A 565 -6.52 17.53 10.78
N HIS A 566 -6.44 16.67 9.76
CA HIS A 566 -5.24 15.86 9.53
C HIS A 566 -4.18 16.53 8.66
N PHE A 567 -4.60 17.34 7.68
CA PHE A 567 -3.69 17.94 6.70
C PHE A 567 -3.62 19.46 6.78
N GLY A 568 -4.38 20.06 7.69
CA GLY A 568 -4.58 21.50 7.79
C GLY A 568 -5.63 22.02 6.80
N PRO A 569 -6.29 23.15 7.12
CA PRO A 569 -7.36 23.72 6.30
C PRO A 569 -6.87 24.20 4.92
N THR A 570 -5.57 24.52 4.78
CA THR A 570 -4.93 24.96 3.52
C THR A 570 -4.60 23.83 2.57
N ALA A 571 -4.84 22.57 2.93
CA ALA A 571 -4.56 21.43 2.07
C ALA A 571 -5.43 21.51 0.78
N PRO A 572 -4.86 21.22 -0.42
CA PRO A 572 -5.59 21.29 -1.69
C PRO A 572 -6.88 20.45 -1.72
N LYS A 573 -6.92 19.38 -0.92
CA LYS A 573 -8.08 18.50 -0.81
C LYS A 573 -9.25 19.17 -0.09
N CYS A 574 -9.00 20.02 0.90
CA CYS A 574 -10.03 20.81 1.57
C CYS A 574 -10.75 21.71 0.56
N CYS A 575 -10.00 22.37 -0.32
CA CYS A 575 -10.59 23.17 -1.39
C CYS A 575 -11.45 22.30 -2.33
N GLY A 576 -10.97 21.10 -2.71
CA GLY A 576 -11.73 20.17 -3.55
C GLY A 576 -13.08 19.76 -2.93
N VAL A 577 -13.10 19.48 -1.64
CA VAL A 577 -14.35 19.15 -0.91
C VAL A 577 -15.29 20.37 -0.87
N LEU A 578 -14.78 21.56 -0.59
CA LEU A 578 -15.59 22.80 -0.57
C LEU A 578 -16.23 23.09 -1.92
N LEU A 579 -15.51 22.86 -3.02
CA LEU A 579 -16.04 23.03 -4.37
C LEU A 579 -17.23 22.11 -4.65
N VAL A 580 -17.14 20.83 -4.25
CA VAL A 580 -18.26 19.88 -4.40
C VAL A 580 -19.41 20.24 -3.47
N TRP A 581 -19.11 20.59 -2.23
CA TRP A 581 -20.13 21.04 -1.27
C TRP A 581 -20.90 22.25 -1.80
N PHE A 582 -20.21 23.24 -2.35
CA PHE A 582 -20.83 24.39 -3.01
C PHE A 582 -21.79 23.96 -4.15
N LEU A 583 -21.34 23.02 -5.02
CA LEU A 583 -22.19 22.53 -6.12
C LEU A 583 -23.43 21.80 -5.61
N VAL A 584 -23.28 20.92 -4.60
CA VAL A 584 -24.40 20.18 -3.99
C VAL A 584 -25.43 21.16 -3.41
N GLN A 585 -24.98 22.15 -2.63
CA GLN A 585 -25.84 23.13 -2.02
C GLN A 585 -26.54 24.00 -3.06
N SER A 586 -25.82 24.39 -4.12
CA SER A 586 -26.40 25.18 -5.22
C SER A 586 -27.43 24.39 -6.01
N GLU A 587 -27.25 23.08 -6.21
CA GLU A 587 -28.25 22.25 -6.91
C GLU A 587 -29.45 21.90 -6.02
N GLN A 588 -29.24 21.61 -4.73
CA GLN A 588 -30.30 21.24 -3.80
C GLN A 588 -31.27 22.40 -3.51
N LEU A 589 -30.72 23.58 -3.26
CA LEU A 589 -31.49 24.72 -2.78
C LEU A 589 -31.83 25.73 -3.89
N GLY A 590 -31.18 25.65 -5.05
CA GLY A 590 -31.34 26.58 -6.15
C GLY A 590 -31.12 28.04 -5.70
N ASP A 591 -32.05 28.94 -6.01
CA ASP A 591 -31.95 30.36 -5.64
C ASP A 591 -31.98 30.63 -4.13
N ARG A 592 -32.35 29.61 -3.30
CA ARG A 592 -32.31 29.70 -1.83
C ARG A 592 -30.94 29.36 -1.25
N ALA A 593 -30.02 28.86 -2.10
CA ALA A 593 -28.70 28.47 -1.68
C ALA A 593 -27.93 29.67 -1.25
N PHE A 594 -27.62 30.31 -0.57
CA PHE A 594 -26.90 31.57 -0.31
C PHE A 594 -27.85 32.77 -0.34
N SER A 595 -29.02 32.62 0.31
CA SER A 595 -30.09 33.65 0.34
C SER A 595 -29.89 34.69 1.45
N THR A 596 -28.87 34.55 2.29
CA THR A 596 -28.54 35.51 3.36
C THR A 596 -27.05 35.85 3.32
N VAL A 597 -26.69 37.05 3.76
CA VAL A 597 -25.31 37.50 3.87
C VAL A 597 -24.49 36.53 4.75
N ASP A 598 -25.05 36.09 5.87
CA ASP A 598 -24.40 35.16 6.81
C ASP A 598 -24.06 33.83 6.12
N SER A 599 -24.98 33.26 5.32
CA SER A 599 -24.71 31.99 4.61
C SER A 599 -23.62 32.14 3.55
N VAL A 600 -23.51 33.29 2.91
CA VAL A 600 -22.42 33.59 1.96
C VAL A 600 -21.12 33.78 2.70
N ASP A 601 -21.08 34.52 3.79
CA ASP A 601 -19.89 34.82 4.57
C ASP A 601 -19.34 33.57 5.26
N GLU A 602 -20.16 32.66 5.69
CA GLU A 602 -19.74 31.34 6.20
C GLU A 602 -18.95 30.59 5.15
N PHE A 603 -19.43 30.54 3.90
CA PHE A 603 -18.70 29.85 2.82
C PHE A 603 -17.43 30.58 2.39
N LEU A 604 -17.47 31.90 2.26
CA LEU A 604 -16.28 32.71 1.95
C LEU A 604 -15.20 32.51 3.01
N SER A 605 -15.56 32.47 4.30
CA SER A 605 -14.61 32.20 5.39
C SER A 605 -13.95 30.83 5.28
N LYS A 606 -14.68 29.79 4.85
CA LYS A 606 -14.11 28.45 4.59
C LYS A 606 -13.12 28.46 3.41
N PHE A 607 -13.46 29.16 2.31
CA PHE A 607 -12.53 29.33 1.19
C PHE A 607 -11.29 30.16 1.57
N GLN A 608 -11.45 31.15 2.44
CA GLN A 608 -10.35 31.92 3.00
C GLN A 608 -9.45 31.02 3.87
N ALA A 609 -10.02 30.23 4.77
CA ALA A 609 -9.27 29.27 5.58
C ALA A 609 -8.51 28.23 4.73
N ALA A 610 -9.09 27.84 3.60
CA ALA A 610 -8.46 26.95 2.61
C ALA A 610 -7.42 27.63 1.71
N ASN A 611 -7.12 28.91 1.94
CA ASN A 611 -6.26 29.75 1.07
C ASN A 611 -6.66 29.73 -0.42
N ALA A 612 -7.99 29.65 -0.67
CA ALA A 612 -8.57 29.49 -2.00
C ALA A 612 -9.20 30.78 -2.55
N MET A 613 -9.13 31.89 -1.80
CA MET A 613 -9.72 33.19 -2.19
C MET A 613 -9.06 33.84 -3.40
N THR A 614 -7.81 33.48 -3.68
CA THR A 614 -7.03 34.09 -4.77
C THR A 614 -6.94 33.21 -6.02
N THR A 615 -7.75 32.15 -6.09
CA THR A 615 -7.77 31.22 -7.19
C THR A 615 -9.14 31.17 -7.86
N ASN A 616 -9.15 31.29 -9.18
CA ASN A 616 -10.31 30.99 -10.02
C ASN A 616 -10.29 29.53 -10.54
N LEU A 617 -9.61 28.63 -9.80
CA LEU A 617 -9.41 27.25 -10.16
C LEU A 617 -10.53 26.37 -9.60
N TRP A 618 -10.92 25.36 -10.37
CA TRP A 618 -11.79 24.26 -9.93
C TRP A 618 -10.96 23.11 -9.35
N SER A 619 -10.15 23.41 -8.33
CA SER A 619 -9.24 22.41 -7.73
C SER A 619 -8.37 21.74 -8.80
N ASN A 620 -8.19 20.43 -8.73
CA ASN A 620 -7.43 19.66 -9.72
C ASN A 620 -8.33 19.09 -10.85
N TRP A 621 -9.51 19.65 -11.07
CA TRP A 621 -10.39 19.17 -12.14
C TRP A 621 -9.87 19.63 -13.50
N LYS A 622 -9.68 18.65 -14.38
CA LYS A 622 -9.14 18.85 -15.72
C LYS A 622 -10.27 18.95 -16.75
N CYS A 623 -10.05 19.78 -17.74
CA CYS A 623 -10.91 19.84 -18.92
C CYS A 623 -10.73 18.56 -19.75
N LEU A 624 -11.80 17.91 -20.17
CA LEU A 624 -11.73 16.70 -20.99
C LEU A 624 -11.21 16.94 -22.43
N ALA A 625 -11.23 18.17 -22.91
CA ALA A 625 -10.78 18.48 -24.26
C ALA A 625 -9.28 18.84 -24.32
N CYS A 626 -8.80 19.70 -23.41
CA CYS A 626 -7.40 20.16 -23.42
C CYS A 626 -6.55 19.57 -22.30
N PHE A 627 -7.15 18.77 -21.40
CA PHE A 627 -6.53 18.15 -20.22
C PHE A 627 -5.92 19.10 -19.20
N GLY A 628 -5.99 20.40 -19.42
CA GLY A 628 -5.53 21.42 -18.48
C GLY A 628 -6.50 21.60 -17.31
N VAL A 629 -5.99 22.14 -16.20
CA VAL A 629 -6.80 22.51 -15.03
C VAL A 629 -7.83 23.58 -15.42
N ILE A 630 -9.08 23.41 -15.02
CA ILE A 630 -10.15 24.35 -15.35
C ILE A 630 -9.98 25.64 -14.52
N ARG A 631 -9.82 26.77 -15.25
CA ARG A 631 -9.78 28.13 -14.71
C ARG A 631 -10.97 28.92 -15.22
N GLY A 632 -11.50 29.82 -14.40
CA GLY A 632 -12.69 30.59 -14.75
C GLY A 632 -13.95 29.73 -14.84
N ASN A 633 -14.82 30.01 -15.78
CA ASN A 633 -16.08 29.29 -15.91
C ASN A 633 -15.88 27.83 -16.32
N MET A 634 -16.65 26.94 -15.71
CA MET A 634 -16.68 25.50 -16.03
C MET A 634 -18.02 25.17 -16.69
N ALA A 635 -17.97 24.55 -17.85
CA ALA A 635 -19.15 23.94 -18.44
C ALA A 635 -19.20 22.46 -18.06
N MET A 636 -20.35 21.98 -17.59
CA MET A 636 -20.58 20.59 -17.17
C MET A 636 -21.87 20.08 -17.82
N CYS A 637 -21.82 18.86 -18.37
CA CYS A 637 -23.01 18.16 -18.85
C CYS A 637 -23.86 17.69 -17.66
N MET A 638 -25.12 18.06 -17.61
CA MET A 638 -26.04 17.72 -16.51
C MET A 638 -26.73 16.37 -16.68
N ASP A 639 -26.72 15.81 -17.89
CA ASP A 639 -27.30 14.49 -18.21
C ASP A 639 -26.28 13.36 -18.02
N CYS A 640 -24.98 13.70 -17.98
CA CYS A 640 -23.93 12.76 -17.61
C CYS A 640 -23.79 12.67 -16.08
N PRO A 641 -23.14 11.62 -15.54
CA PRO A 641 -22.75 11.60 -14.12
C PRO A 641 -22.00 12.87 -13.76
N ARG A 642 -22.35 13.49 -12.62
CA ARG A 642 -21.77 14.76 -12.19
C ARG A 642 -20.26 14.74 -12.21
N LEU A 643 -19.65 15.76 -12.79
CA LEU A 643 -18.21 15.92 -12.98
C LEU A 643 -17.55 14.90 -13.95
N SER A 644 -18.32 14.02 -14.62
CA SER A 644 -17.74 13.11 -15.63
C SER A 644 -17.43 13.86 -16.93
N CYS A 645 -18.31 14.73 -17.40
CA CYS A 645 -18.14 15.52 -18.62
C CYS A 645 -18.06 17.00 -18.28
N ARG A 646 -16.86 17.60 -18.34
CA ARG A 646 -16.59 19.00 -17.99
C ARG A 646 -15.55 19.62 -18.91
N LEU A 647 -15.74 20.90 -19.22
CA LEU A 647 -14.89 21.67 -20.11
C LEU A 647 -14.51 23.02 -19.46
N CYS A 648 -13.31 23.51 -19.77
CA CYS A 648 -12.94 24.89 -19.47
C CYS A 648 -13.69 25.85 -20.43
N GLN A 649 -13.74 27.12 -20.08
CA GLN A 649 -14.45 28.14 -20.84
C GLN A 649 -14.02 28.19 -22.32
N SER A 650 -12.71 28.15 -22.60
CA SER A 650 -12.19 28.23 -23.96
C SER A 650 -12.56 26.99 -24.80
N CYS A 651 -12.61 25.81 -24.22
CA CYS A 651 -13.04 24.60 -24.92
C CYS A 651 -14.56 24.50 -25.06
N ALA A 652 -15.33 25.07 -24.12
CA ALA A 652 -16.79 25.09 -24.20
C ALA A 652 -17.35 26.02 -25.28
N THR A 653 -16.58 27.03 -25.72
CA THR A 653 -16.95 27.95 -26.81
C THR A 653 -16.61 27.43 -28.21
N GLN A 654 -15.84 26.35 -28.30
CA GLN A 654 -15.50 25.67 -29.55
C GLN A 654 -16.51 24.55 -29.87
N PRO A 655 -16.57 24.05 -31.14
CA PRO A 655 -17.32 22.86 -31.42
C PRO A 655 -16.88 21.73 -30.47
N LYS A 656 -17.82 21.22 -29.68
CA LYS A 656 -17.51 20.22 -28.66
C LYS A 656 -16.96 18.95 -29.31
N PRO A 657 -15.82 18.45 -28.86
CA PRO A 657 -15.33 17.16 -29.33
C PRO A 657 -16.35 16.08 -28.97
N SER A 658 -16.52 15.10 -29.85
CA SER A 658 -17.34 13.92 -29.54
C SER A 658 -16.63 13.13 -28.43
N PHE A 659 -17.21 13.13 -27.25
CA PHE A 659 -16.74 12.25 -26.17
C PHE A 659 -17.45 10.91 -26.27
N GLU A 660 -16.71 9.82 -26.11
CA GLU A 660 -17.25 8.46 -26.16
C GLU A 660 -18.47 8.25 -25.23
N GLN A 661 -18.63 9.12 -24.23
CA GLN A 661 -19.63 9.02 -23.18
C GLN A 661 -20.64 10.16 -23.12
N CYS A 662 -20.53 11.18 -23.95
CA CYS A 662 -21.45 12.31 -23.96
C CYS A 662 -21.90 12.65 -25.38
N ALA A 663 -23.03 12.05 -25.78
CA ALA A 663 -23.72 12.39 -27.02
C ALA A 663 -24.87 13.39 -26.77
N HIS A 664 -24.91 14.05 -25.60
CA HIS A 664 -26.00 14.97 -25.21
C HIS A 664 -25.92 16.30 -25.96
N SER A 665 -27.09 16.89 -26.20
CA SER A 665 -27.22 18.17 -26.88
C SER A 665 -26.61 19.33 -26.10
N ASP A 666 -26.43 20.48 -26.77
CA ASP A 666 -25.92 21.69 -26.13
C ASP A 666 -26.77 22.19 -24.98
N SER A 667 -28.10 21.94 -25.01
CA SER A 667 -29.02 22.29 -23.93
C SER A 667 -28.75 21.54 -22.61
N SER A 668 -28.05 20.40 -22.66
CA SER A 668 -27.67 19.62 -21.49
C SER A 668 -26.47 20.20 -20.73
N TRP A 669 -25.79 21.17 -21.29
CA TRP A 669 -24.60 21.78 -20.70
C TRP A 669 -24.95 23.03 -19.91
N LYS A 670 -24.55 23.05 -18.61
CA LYS A 670 -24.68 24.21 -17.73
C LYS A 670 -23.30 24.80 -17.43
N THR A 671 -23.20 26.11 -17.46
CA THR A 671 -22.00 26.85 -17.10
C THR A 671 -22.08 27.29 -15.64
N PHE A 672 -20.99 27.08 -14.92
CA PHE A 672 -20.83 27.45 -13.51
C PHE A 672 -19.70 28.49 -13.41
N ASN A 673 -19.98 29.60 -12.70
CA ASN A 673 -18.95 30.56 -12.33
C ASN A 673 -18.05 29.96 -11.23
N PRO A 674 -16.80 30.41 -11.09
CA PRO A 674 -15.98 30.03 -9.95
C PRO A 674 -16.73 30.35 -8.62
N PRO A 675 -16.73 29.40 -7.64
CA PRO A 675 -17.56 29.59 -6.43
C PRO A 675 -17.29 30.87 -5.67
N VAL A 676 -16.04 31.31 -5.52
CA VAL A 676 -15.70 32.54 -4.82
C VAL A 676 -16.23 33.75 -5.55
N GLN A 677 -16.14 33.78 -6.90
CA GLN A 677 -16.74 34.84 -7.72
C GLN A 677 -18.25 34.90 -7.51
N TYR A 678 -18.94 33.75 -7.63
CA TYR A 678 -20.39 33.68 -7.44
C TYR A 678 -20.80 34.14 -6.04
N LEU A 679 -20.10 33.75 -4.99
CA LEU A 679 -20.39 34.16 -3.62
C LEU A 679 -20.23 35.67 -3.41
N PHE A 680 -19.19 36.29 -3.97
CA PHE A 680 -19.05 37.74 -3.92
C PHE A 680 -20.21 38.46 -4.65
N GLU A 681 -20.58 37.97 -5.85
CA GLU A 681 -21.69 38.56 -6.62
C GLU A 681 -23.02 38.42 -5.87
N GLN A 682 -23.26 37.28 -5.22
CA GLN A 682 -24.44 37.09 -4.37
C GLN A 682 -24.43 37.99 -3.14
N LYS A 683 -23.28 38.13 -2.45
CA LYS A 683 -23.18 39.07 -1.31
C LYS A 683 -23.55 40.51 -1.71
N LEU A 684 -22.97 40.95 -2.82
CA LEU A 684 -23.29 42.32 -3.33
C LEU A 684 -24.76 42.50 -3.68
N ALA A 685 -25.37 41.49 -4.31
CA ALA A 685 -26.81 41.55 -4.63
C ALA A 685 -27.67 41.59 -3.38
N LEU A 686 -27.40 40.82 -2.35
CA LEU A 686 -28.12 40.77 -1.08
C LEU A 686 -27.98 42.09 -0.30
N LEU A 687 -26.78 42.64 -0.23
CA LEU A 687 -26.52 43.93 0.44
C LEU A 687 -27.21 45.09 -0.27
N ALA A 688 -27.21 45.08 -1.60
CA ALA A 688 -27.96 46.06 -2.39
C ALA A 688 -29.48 45.95 -2.18
N GLN A 689 -30.04 44.76 -2.06
CA GLN A 689 -31.44 44.52 -1.75
C GLN A 689 -31.81 44.97 -0.33
N ALA A 690 -30.89 44.86 0.60
CA ALA A 690 -31.06 45.28 2.00
C ALA A 690 -30.80 46.78 2.22
N ASP A 691 -30.45 47.56 1.16
CA ASP A 691 -30.00 48.95 1.24
C ASP A 691 -28.80 49.19 2.18
N ASP A 692 -28.00 48.12 2.44
CA ASP A 692 -26.78 48.23 3.27
C ASP A 692 -25.58 48.63 2.41
N TRP A 693 -25.51 49.90 2.11
CA TRP A 693 -24.50 50.47 1.21
C TRP A 693 -23.11 50.58 1.87
N ASP A 694 -23.02 50.61 3.19
CA ASP A 694 -21.75 50.69 3.89
C ASP A 694 -21.03 49.34 3.79
N GLU A 695 -21.70 48.24 4.10
CA GLU A 695 -21.16 46.89 3.95
C GLU A 695 -20.98 46.51 2.46
N TYR A 696 -21.86 47.00 1.57
CA TYR A 696 -21.71 46.83 0.13
C TYR A 696 -20.41 47.45 -0.38
N ALA A 697 -20.01 48.62 0.08
CA ALA A 697 -18.75 49.26 -0.32
C ALA A 697 -17.51 48.45 0.10
N ILE A 698 -17.58 47.85 1.29
CA ILE A 698 -16.51 46.96 1.81
C ILE A 698 -16.43 45.71 0.94
N ALA A 699 -17.57 45.04 0.71
CA ALA A 699 -17.64 43.82 -0.10
C ALA A 699 -17.22 44.06 -1.56
N ALA A 700 -17.61 45.21 -2.14
CA ALA A 700 -17.21 45.61 -3.49
C ALA A 700 -15.70 45.82 -3.63
N ASN A 701 -15.05 46.41 -2.61
CA ASN A 701 -13.60 46.57 -2.62
C ASN A 701 -12.88 45.23 -2.52
N ALA A 702 -13.38 44.32 -1.69
CA ALA A 702 -12.84 42.93 -1.57
C ALA A 702 -13.02 42.20 -2.91
N TYR A 703 -14.16 42.31 -3.55
CA TYR A 703 -14.41 41.70 -4.86
C TYR A 703 -13.53 42.27 -5.97
N ARG A 704 -13.32 43.60 -6.02
CA ARG A 704 -12.36 44.21 -6.96
C ARG A 704 -10.93 43.70 -6.74
N ALA A 705 -10.52 43.50 -5.49
CA ALA A 705 -9.21 42.92 -5.16
C ALA A 705 -9.10 41.51 -5.67
N TYR A 706 -10.12 40.67 -5.45
CA TYR A 706 -10.21 39.30 -5.98
C TYR A 706 -10.14 39.29 -7.52
N CYS A 707 -10.93 40.12 -8.21
CA CYS A 707 -10.92 40.19 -9.67
C CYS A 707 -9.56 40.58 -10.23
N ARG A 708 -8.87 41.54 -9.62
CA ARG A 708 -7.50 41.91 -10.03
C ARG A 708 -6.51 40.78 -9.87
N GLU A 709 -6.57 40.08 -8.77
CA GLU A 709 -5.65 38.99 -8.49
C GLU A 709 -5.89 37.77 -9.40
N CYS A 710 -7.15 37.47 -9.70
CA CYS A 710 -7.56 36.40 -10.60
C CYS A 710 -7.58 36.79 -12.08
N GLN A 711 -7.23 38.02 -12.44
CA GLN A 711 -7.27 38.55 -13.81
C GLN A 711 -8.67 38.38 -14.44
N ILE A 712 -9.71 38.65 -13.66
CA ILE A 712 -11.11 38.65 -14.11
C ILE A 712 -11.51 40.08 -14.42
N ASP A 713 -12.10 40.33 -15.59
CA ASP A 713 -12.71 41.61 -15.91
C ASP A 713 -13.79 41.90 -14.89
N THR A 714 -13.75 43.09 -14.28
CA THR A 714 -14.72 43.49 -13.24
C THR A 714 -16.10 43.57 -13.87
N PRO A 715 -17.09 42.75 -13.41
CA PRO A 715 -18.38 42.72 -14.06
C PRO A 715 -19.14 44.09 -13.95
N TYR A 716 -20.01 44.33 -14.89
CA TYR A 716 -20.87 45.52 -15.01
C TYR A 716 -21.82 45.77 -13.81
N LEU A 717 -21.85 44.84 -12.83
CA LEU A 717 -22.79 44.83 -11.71
C LEU A 717 -22.37 45.67 -10.49
N LEU A 718 -21.20 46.27 -10.50
CA LEU A 718 -20.77 47.14 -9.41
C LEU A 718 -21.45 48.52 -9.56
N VAL A 719 -22.53 48.70 -8.80
CA VAL A 719 -23.14 50.03 -8.67
C VAL A 719 -22.11 50.95 -8.04
N GLU A 720 -21.76 52.06 -8.72
CA GLU A 720 -20.99 53.14 -8.10
C GLU A 720 -21.82 53.75 -6.97
N VAL A 721 -21.53 53.40 -5.73
CA VAL A 721 -22.09 54.05 -4.56
C VAL A 721 -21.55 55.46 -4.49
N LYS A 722 -22.35 56.46 -4.93
CA LYS A 722 -22.07 57.86 -4.62
C LYS A 722 -22.19 58.00 -3.10
N PRO A 723 -21.18 58.47 -2.37
CA PRO A 723 -21.31 58.72 -0.96
C PRO A 723 -22.47 59.72 -0.79
N LYS A 724 -23.50 59.31 -0.01
CA LYS A 724 -24.53 60.23 0.46
C LYS A 724 -23.77 61.29 1.26
N LEU A 725 -23.65 62.50 0.69
CA LEU A 725 -23.26 63.68 1.43
C LEU A 725 -24.26 63.85 2.57
N ARG A 726 -23.94 63.37 3.75
CA ARG A 726 -24.63 63.76 4.98
C ARG A 726 -24.46 65.24 5.13
N GLY A 727 -25.60 65.95 5.07
CA GLY A 727 -25.65 67.39 5.36
C GLY A 727 -24.96 67.68 6.67
N ASN A 728 -24.18 68.72 6.68
CA ASN A 728 -23.52 69.42 7.78
C ASN A 728 -23.90 68.94 9.19
N ASP A 729 -22.98 68.20 9.84
CA ASP A 729 -22.70 68.44 11.23
C ASP A 729 -21.21 68.36 11.45
N THR A 730 -20.68 69.45 11.84
CA THR A 730 -19.28 69.73 12.14
C THR A 730 -18.86 68.98 13.41
N ALA A 731 -17.68 68.42 13.31
CA ALA A 731 -16.78 68.00 14.40
C ALA A 731 -16.64 66.48 14.68
N GLY A 732 -15.52 65.94 14.29
CA GLY A 732 -14.90 64.83 14.98
C GLY A 732 -15.12 63.44 14.41
N SER A 733 -14.40 63.05 13.39
CA SER A 733 -13.92 61.69 13.25
C SER A 733 -12.98 61.49 12.05
N SER A 734 -11.75 61.86 12.22
CA SER A 734 -10.66 61.44 11.33
C SER A 734 -10.01 60.08 11.72
N ALA A 735 -10.63 59.35 12.67
CA ALA A 735 -10.05 58.11 13.23
C ALA A 735 -10.61 56.81 12.65
N VAL A 736 -11.81 56.81 12.05
CA VAL A 736 -12.45 55.57 11.59
C VAL A 736 -12.04 55.19 10.16
N GLY A 737 -11.74 56.15 9.30
CA GLY A 737 -11.27 55.89 7.94
C GLY A 737 -9.85 55.26 7.87
N GLY A 738 -9.01 55.51 8.88
CA GLY A 738 -7.68 54.95 8.97
C GLY A 738 -7.64 53.48 9.41
N ALA A 739 -8.59 53.06 10.26
CA ALA A 739 -8.60 51.68 10.78
C ALA A 739 -9.06 50.64 9.72
N VAL A 740 -10.03 51.00 8.87
CA VAL A 740 -10.54 50.13 7.80
C VAL A 740 -9.52 49.97 6.67
N ALA A 741 -8.84 51.09 6.30
CA ALA A 741 -7.75 51.03 5.31
C ALA A 741 -6.56 50.20 5.81
N VAL A 742 -6.29 50.22 7.11
CA VAL A 742 -5.21 49.39 7.73
C VAL A 742 -5.62 47.92 7.79
N LEU A 743 -6.89 47.57 8.03
CA LEU A 743 -7.33 46.16 8.05
C LEU A 743 -7.26 45.51 6.64
N VAL A 744 -7.66 46.27 5.58
CA VAL A 744 -7.54 45.79 4.18
C VAL A 744 -6.08 45.74 3.73
N ALA A 745 -5.24 46.69 4.16
CA ALA A 745 -3.81 46.69 3.87
C ALA A 745 -3.06 45.57 4.62
N VAL A 746 -3.49 45.21 5.86
CA VAL A 746 -2.94 44.09 6.63
C VAL A 746 -3.36 42.74 6.04
N LEU A 747 -4.58 42.61 5.53
CA LEU A 747 -5.03 41.40 4.80
C LEU A 747 -4.30 41.22 3.48
N VAL A 748 -4.09 42.29 2.70
CA VAL A 748 -3.32 42.24 1.43
C VAL A 748 -1.82 42.10 1.68
N ALA A 749 -1.26 42.75 2.70
CA ALA A 749 0.16 42.64 3.07
C ALA A 749 0.50 41.30 3.75
N GLY A 750 -0.46 40.68 4.46
CA GLY A 750 -0.31 39.32 5.00
C GLY A 750 -0.22 38.27 3.90
N LEU A 751 -1.01 38.42 2.83
CA LEU A 751 -1.02 37.54 1.66
C LEU A 751 0.27 37.69 0.80
N THR A 752 0.81 38.92 0.67
CA THR A 752 2.05 39.17 -0.07
C THR A 752 3.31 38.73 0.69
N LYS A 753 3.34 38.82 2.02
CA LYS A 753 4.49 38.33 2.82
C LYS A 753 4.62 36.81 2.81
N TYR A 754 3.54 36.07 2.66
CA TYR A 754 3.61 34.59 2.54
C TYR A 754 4.10 34.14 1.16
N ARG A 755 3.88 34.91 0.08
CA ARG A 755 4.40 34.59 -1.26
C ARG A 755 5.92 34.76 -1.38
N PHE A 756 6.54 35.65 -0.62
CA PHE A 756 8.00 35.91 -0.71
C PHE A 756 8.86 34.98 0.17
N ARG A 757 8.29 34.26 1.13
CA ARG A 757 9.04 33.30 1.95
C ARG A 757 9.13 31.88 1.38
N THR A 758 8.31 31.56 0.39
CA THR A 758 8.38 30.26 -0.31
C THR A 758 9.28 30.28 -1.55
N PHE A 759 9.89 31.42 -1.89
CA PHE A 759 10.78 31.56 -3.06
C PHE A 759 12.28 31.70 -2.73
N VAL A 760 12.66 31.79 -1.46
CA VAL A 760 14.08 31.88 -1.04
C VAL A 760 14.32 31.01 0.20
N ALA A 761 14.20 29.72 0.05
CA ALA A 761 14.87 28.73 0.89
C ALA A 761 14.78 27.33 0.21
#